data_8809b6021ba39bca5f8d28c97f8f45d2
#
_entry.id   8809b6021ba39bca5f8d28c97f8f45d2
#
_cell.length_a   1.000
_cell.length_b   1.000
_cell.length_c   1.000
_cell.angle_alpha   90.00
_cell.angle_beta   90.00
_cell.angle_gamma   90.00
#
_symmetry.space_group_name_H-M   'P 1'
#
loop_
_entity.id
_entity.type
_entity.pdbx_description
1 polymer ?
#
loop_
_entity_poly.entity_id
_entity_poly.type
_entity_poly.pdbx_seq_one_letter_code
_entity_poly.pdbx_strand_id
1 'polypeptide(L)'
;MAYIKGKIIQEIYSNPGNGYVVGLFRVSDGDLDEYKNKVITFTGIIDDIKYKTNYKLEGKMVHHNKYGSQFQIDGYEILLPSSSEELIEFFSSSLFPIGEKMAIRIVEKLGEDAISKIISDERALMDIPRLGVDKARVIRERVLDYQGTSEIVLELKRRGFDTKDAIYLMKKYQDKIIDIINENIYKLIEDDDMSFNDIDKIAMGQGYMINDERRLLALTINLMNLISFNKGDTYLYFDEIYNEIIKNTEELSSEEFQYILLKLKKLDKIVIKGDRYYLKELYDAEVYITDRLYRMNEEERRKLPKLDKKINQLELVNGITYDLSQREAIYKALNNNLTIITGGPGTGKTTIVRCIVKLLIEINGLKVDKLALLAPTGRASRKLMDTTGIPAYTIHKYLGWDKEKNEFSVNEYNPNKEEYIIVDEASMIDTILMSSLLKGINKRAKIILVGDYYQLPSVSQGQVLKDMIDSDLLDVVRLNCLYRQSEDSYITTLAGEVKDREIGEDFLFKYDDYNFIPCDNEYIIPSVVDVVKKAMERGYDDKNMQVLAPMYKGAQGIDNLNKVLQELINPRSSNKNEIISGDVIYREGDKILQLVNDSDNGVSNGDIGYIEYIDTLGREEGKKNEITINYFGNRVKYTPKDFKNIMHGYAISVHKAQGGEFKMVIMPMSSTYKRMLYNKLIYTAITRAKEKLIIIGDTKAFIYGVKNDNVENRKTSIKEMLENKYNNS
;
A
#
# COMPACT_ATOMS: atom_id res chain seq x y z
N MET A 1 12.71 -22.72 28.41
CA MET A 1 11.28 -22.55 28.14
C MET A 1 10.55 -23.49 29.05
N ALA A 2 9.50 -23.04 29.72
CA ALA A 2 8.64 -23.91 30.53
C ALA A 2 7.45 -24.34 29.68
N TYR A 3 6.87 -25.50 29.98
CA TYR A 3 5.61 -25.94 29.39
C TYR A 3 4.53 -26.14 30.44
N ILE A 4 3.28 -25.96 30.02
CA ILE A 4 2.08 -26.28 30.78
C ILE A 4 1.12 -27.07 29.90
N LYS A 5 0.44 -28.07 30.49
CA LYS A 5 -0.60 -28.85 29.82
C LYS A 5 -1.94 -28.55 30.44
N GLY A 6 -3.00 -28.60 29.65
CA GLY A 6 -4.35 -28.34 30.13
C GLY A 6 -5.34 -28.00 29.06
N LYS A 7 -6.42 -27.32 29.44
CA LYS A 7 -7.51 -26.94 28.51
C LYS A 7 -7.75 -25.43 28.52
N ILE A 8 -8.03 -24.88 27.34
CA ILE A 8 -8.52 -23.49 27.20
C ILE A 8 -9.97 -23.48 27.67
N ILE A 9 -10.26 -22.62 28.66
CA ILE A 9 -11.59 -22.50 29.24
C ILE A 9 -12.40 -21.44 28.53
N GLN A 10 -11.77 -20.29 28.28
CA GLN A 10 -12.43 -19.12 27.73
C GLN A 10 -11.43 -18.26 26.94
N GLU A 11 -11.88 -17.75 25.81
CA GLU A 11 -11.24 -16.68 25.08
C GLU A 11 -11.70 -15.35 25.68
N ILE A 12 -10.76 -14.52 26.10
CA ILE A 12 -11.02 -13.15 26.56
C ILE A 12 -10.90 -12.18 25.39
N TYR A 13 -9.95 -12.44 24.51
CA TYR A 13 -9.68 -11.62 23.33
C TYR A 13 -9.04 -12.47 22.25
N SER A 14 -9.51 -12.34 21.00
CA SER A 14 -8.81 -12.88 19.84
C SER A 14 -8.70 -11.86 18.73
N ASN A 15 -7.65 -12.00 17.95
CA ASN A 15 -7.43 -11.22 16.75
C ASN A 15 -7.43 -12.16 15.53
N PRO A 16 -8.54 -12.25 14.78
CA PRO A 16 -8.65 -13.16 13.63
C PRO A 16 -7.61 -12.89 12.53
N GLY A 17 -7.06 -11.66 12.46
CA GLY A 17 -6.10 -11.29 11.43
C GLY A 17 -4.68 -11.79 11.65
N ASN A 18 -4.31 -12.12 12.91
CA ASN A 18 -2.98 -12.64 13.24
C ASN A 18 -3.00 -13.82 14.22
N GLY A 19 -4.19 -14.37 14.52
CA GLY A 19 -4.34 -15.51 15.43
C GLY A 19 -3.95 -15.22 16.90
N TYR A 20 -3.69 -13.95 17.29
CA TYR A 20 -3.32 -13.61 18.66
C TYR A 20 -4.52 -13.71 19.60
N VAL A 21 -4.32 -14.46 20.68
CA VAL A 21 -5.35 -14.77 21.67
C VAL A 21 -4.89 -14.40 23.06
N VAL A 22 -5.81 -13.88 23.86
CA VAL A 22 -5.73 -13.79 25.31
C VAL A 22 -6.86 -14.63 25.87
N GLY A 23 -6.56 -15.58 26.73
CA GLY A 23 -7.59 -16.50 27.25
C GLY A 23 -7.27 -17.04 28.65
N LEU A 24 -8.21 -17.79 29.17
CA LEU A 24 -8.06 -18.53 30.42
C LEU A 24 -7.71 -19.99 30.14
N PHE A 25 -6.67 -20.47 30.78
CA PHE A 25 -6.15 -21.80 30.63
C PHE A 25 -6.16 -22.55 31.98
N ARG A 26 -6.77 -23.71 32.04
CA ARG A 26 -6.73 -24.58 33.22
C ARG A 26 -5.56 -25.52 33.11
N VAL A 27 -4.56 -25.32 33.93
CA VAL A 27 -3.37 -26.16 33.97
C VAL A 27 -3.68 -27.50 34.62
N SER A 28 -3.41 -28.60 33.93
CA SER A 28 -3.49 -29.94 34.46
C SER A 28 -2.14 -30.51 34.91
N ASP A 29 -1.07 -30.16 34.14
CA ASP A 29 0.30 -30.66 34.37
C ASP A 29 1.32 -29.67 33.74
N GLY A 30 2.62 -29.82 34.01
CA GLY A 30 3.70 -29.04 33.38
C GLY A 30 4.86 -28.73 34.34
N ASP A 31 5.84 -27.95 33.85
CA ASP A 31 7.05 -27.56 34.59
C ASP A 31 6.80 -26.55 35.72
N LEU A 32 5.61 -25.97 35.78
CA LEU A 32 5.26 -24.93 36.75
C LEU A 32 4.30 -25.51 37.82
N ASP A 33 4.84 -26.27 38.78
CA ASP A 33 4.07 -26.95 39.82
C ASP A 33 3.13 -26.01 40.62
N GLU A 34 3.54 -24.75 40.82
CA GLU A 34 2.76 -23.76 41.55
C GLU A 34 1.41 -23.39 40.86
N TYR A 35 1.27 -23.66 39.56
CA TYR A 35 0.05 -23.38 38.79
C TYR A 35 -0.79 -24.64 38.50
N LYS A 36 -0.36 -25.80 38.92
CA LYS A 36 -1.10 -27.06 38.73
C LYS A 36 -2.50 -26.98 39.34
N ASN A 37 -3.51 -27.41 38.59
CA ASN A 37 -4.93 -27.30 38.87
C ASN A 37 -5.48 -25.89 39.04
N LYS A 38 -4.73 -24.85 38.67
CA LYS A 38 -5.18 -23.45 38.66
C LYS A 38 -5.57 -23.00 37.27
N VAL A 39 -6.37 -21.94 37.25
CA VAL A 39 -6.69 -21.19 35.99
C VAL A 39 -5.77 -20.02 35.93
N ILE A 40 -5.06 -19.90 34.82
CA ILE A 40 -4.15 -18.78 34.54
C ILE A 40 -4.55 -18.06 33.24
N THR A 41 -4.16 -16.81 33.12
CA THR A 41 -4.29 -16.10 31.86
C THR A 41 -3.11 -16.48 30.96
N PHE A 42 -3.40 -16.79 29.69
CA PHE A 42 -2.38 -16.96 28.68
C PHE A 42 -2.52 -15.92 27.58
N THR A 43 -1.41 -15.65 26.90
CA THR A 43 -1.36 -14.76 25.74
C THR A 43 -0.44 -15.35 24.67
N GLY A 44 -0.85 -15.28 23.41
CA GLY A 44 -0.02 -15.77 22.29
C GLY A 44 -0.85 -16.06 21.05
N ILE A 45 -0.26 -16.71 20.07
CA ILE A 45 -0.93 -17.00 18.80
C ILE A 45 -1.46 -18.44 18.83
N ILE A 46 -2.78 -18.60 18.66
CA ILE A 46 -3.47 -19.87 18.46
C ILE A 46 -4.47 -19.67 17.33
N ASP A 47 -4.36 -20.45 16.25
CA ASP A 47 -5.13 -20.23 15.02
C ASP A 47 -6.62 -20.52 15.20
N ASP A 48 -6.95 -21.64 15.77
CA ASP A 48 -8.35 -22.05 16.00
C ASP A 48 -8.49 -22.68 17.37
N ILE A 49 -9.13 -21.98 18.28
CA ILE A 49 -9.31 -22.48 19.65
C ILE A 49 -10.36 -23.59 19.63
N LYS A 50 -9.90 -24.79 19.87
CA LYS A 50 -10.75 -25.95 20.08
C LYS A 50 -11.03 -26.11 21.56
N TYR A 51 -12.18 -25.65 22.02
CA TYR A 51 -12.61 -25.83 23.40
C TYR A 51 -12.73 -27.34 23.73
N LYS A 52 -12.43 -27.66 24.96
CA LYS A 52 -12.46 -29.06 25.50
C LYS A 52 -11.31 -29.97 25.02
N THR A 53 -10.37 -29.43 24.26
CA THR A 53 -9.17 -30.15 23.78
C THR A 53 -8.00 -29.85 24.71
N ASN A 54 -7.14 -30.86 24.93
CA ASN A 54 -5.92 -30.70 25.69
C ASN A 54 -4.83 -30.03 24.85
N TYR A 55 -4.22 -29.03 25.43
CA TYR A 55 -3.09 -28.29 24.85
C TYR A 55 -1.85 -28.48 25.71
N LYS A 56 -0.68 -28.57 25.07
CA LYS A 56 0.60 -28.26 25.67
C LYS A 56 1.02 -26.90 25.19
N LEU A 57 1.12 -25.95 26.10
CA LEU A 57 1.58 -24.56 25.81
C LEU A 57 3.03 -24.48 26.28
N GLU A 58 3.90 -23.99 25.37
CA GLU A 58 5.32 -23.73 25.65
C GLU A 58 5.55 -22.22 25.69
N GLY A 59 6.27 -21.75 26.70
CA GLY A 59 6.45 -20.31 26.88
C GLY A 59 7.10 -19.93 28.20
N LYS A 60 6.73 -18.76 28.70
CA LYS A 60 7.24 -18.25 29.98
C LYS A 60 6.18 -17.41 30.71
N MET A 61 6.28 -17.37 32.04
CA MET A 61 5.49 -16.41 32.83
C MET A 61 6.05 -15.02 32.66
N VAL A 62 5.19 -14.08 32.34
CA VAL A 62 5.49 -12.64 32.25
C VAL A 62 4.57 -11.85 33.16
N HIS A 63 5.07 -10.81 33.79
CA HIS A 63 4.26 -9.93 34.60
C HIS A 63 3.93 -8.66 33.78
N HIS A 64 2.66 -8.48 33.49
CA HIS A 64 2.18 -7.29 32.80
C HIS A 64 1.66 -6.28 33.82
N ASN A 65 2.18 -5.04 33.80
CA ASN A 65 1.88 -4.00 34.79
C ASN A 65 0.39 -3.72 35.01
N LYS A 66 -0.47 -3.98 34.01
CA LYS A 66 -1.92 -3.71 34.04
C LYS A 66 -2.78 -4.95 34.26
N TYR A 67 -2.28 -6.13 33.80
CA TYR A 67 -3.08 -7.37 33.73
C TYR A 67 -2.52 -8.51 34.59
N GLY A 68 -1.49 -8.25 35.38
CA GLY A 68 -0.90 -9.24 36.27
C GLY A 68 -0.05 -10.29 35.57
N SER A 69 0.11 -11.44 36.22
CA SER A 69 0.92 -12.53 35.70
C SER A 69 0.18 -13.29 34.60
N GLN A 70 0.83 -13.48 33.44
CA GLN A 70 0.28 -14.16 32.28
C GLN A 70 1.32 -15.15 31.73
N PHE A 71 0.86 -16.28 31.18
CA PHE A 71 1.71 -17.19 30.47
C PHE A 71 1.78 -16.79 29.00
N GLN A 72 2.91 -16.23 28.60
CA GLN A 72 3.18 -15.87 27.22
C GLN A 72 3.59 -17.12 26.45
N ILE A 73 2.77 -17.48 25.46
CA ILE A 73 3.00 -18.67 24.63
C ILE A 73 3.99 -18.31 23.52
N ASP A 74 5.04 -19.09 23.42
CA ASP A 74 5.97 -19.11 22.30
C ASP A 74 5.59 -20.20 21.30
N GLY A 75 4.87 -21.25 21.77
CA GLY A 75 4.38 -22.37 20.97
C GLY A 75 3.26 -23.13 21.67
N TYR A 76 2.48 -23.85 20.88
CA TYR A 76 1.47 -24.77 21.40
C TYR A 76 1.42 -26.05 20.60
N GLU A 77 1.00 -27.13 21.27
CA GLU A 77 0.75 -28.44 20.70
C GLU A 77 -0.65 -28.88 21.13
N ILE A 78 -1.46 -29.36 20.22
CA ILE A 78 -2.75 -29.95 20.53
C ILE A 78 -2.45 -31.43 20.87
N LEU A 79 -2.71 -31.80 22.10
CA LEU A 79 -2.50 -33.19 22.56
C LEU A 79 -3.64 -34.07 22.09
N LEU A 80 -3.30 -35.20 21.52
CA LEU A 80 -4.30 -36.20 21.20
C LEU A 80 -4.97 -36.69 22.49
N PRO A 81 -6.29 -36.95 22.47
CA PRO A 81 -6.98 -37.52 23.62
C PRO A 81 -6.38 -38.87 23.99
N SER A 82 -6.13 -39.08 25.26
CA SER A 82 -5.47 -40.28 25.79
C SER A 82 -6.36 -41.10 26.78
N SER A 83 -7.47 -40.53 27.22
CA SER A 83 -8.45 -41.25 28.06
C SER A 83 -9.74 -41.53 27.31
N SER A 84 -10.47 -42.55 27.70
CA SER A 84 -11.77 -42.91 27.10
C SER A 84 -12.76 -41.76 27.11
N GLU A 85 -12.81 -40.93 28.15
CA GLU A 85 -13.69 -39.77 28.27
C GLU A 85 -13.30 -38.69 27.29
N GLU A 86 -12.01 -38.39 27.16
CA GLU A 86 -11.50 -37.40 26.19
C GLU A 86 -11.74 -37.82 24.73
N LEU A 87 -11.57 -39.11 24.42
CA LEU A 87 -11.85 -39.67 23.09
C LEU A 87 -13.33 -39.55 22.73
N ILE A 88 -14.24 -39.83 23.70
CA ILE A 88 -15.68 -39.66 23.48
C ILE A 88 -15.99 -38.18 23.19
N GLU A 89 -15.44 -37.26 23.97
CA GLU A 89 -15.62 -35.83 23.77
C GLU A 89 -15.06 -35.37 22.41
N PHE A 90 -13.88 -35.85 22.02
CA PHE A 90 -13.24 -35.57 20.75
C PHE A 90 -14.09 -36.02 19.54
N PHE A 91 -14.49 -37.32 19.53
CA PHE A 91 -15.29 -37.85 18.43
C PHE A 91 -16.73 -37.28 18.38
N SER A 92 -17.28 -36.81 19.49
CA SER A 92 -18.59 -36.17 19.55
C SER A 92 -18.59 -34.69 19.20
N SER A 93 -17.41 -34.08 19.00
CA SER A 93 -17.26 -32.68 18.63
C SER A 93 -17.81 -32.40 17.24
N SER A 94 -17.99 -31.09 16.89
CA SER A 94 -18.43 -30.65 15.56
C SER A 94 -17.48 -31.03 14.42
N LEU A 95 -16.29 -31.53 14.74
CA LEU A 95 -15.32 -32.00 13.74
C LEU A 95 -15.77 -33.30 13.05
N PHE A 96 -16.61 -34.10 13.67
CA PHE A 96 -17.02 -35.40 13.15
C PHE A 96 -18.53 -35.48 12.90
N PRO A 97 -18.96 -36.19 11.84
CA PRO A 97 -20.39 -36.29 11.47
C PRO A 97 -21.14 -37.33 12.34
N ILE A 98 -20.79 -37.44 13.63
CA ILE A 98 -21.38 -38.41 14.60
C ILE A 98 -21.68 -37.73 15.93
N GLY A 99 -22.67 -38.20 16.63
CA GLY A 99 -23.00 -37.78 17.98
C GLY A 99 -22.40 -38.64 19.05
N GLU A 100 -22.52 -38.23 20.33
CA GLU A 100 -21.96 -38.85 21.52
C GLU A 100 -22.20 -40.35 21.61
N LYS A 101 -23.40 -40.85 21.34
CA LYS A 101 -23.71 -42.30 21.37
C LYS A 101 -22.87 -43.14 20.38
N MET A 102 -22.48 -42.55 19.25
CA MET A 102 -21.62 -43.22 18.29
C MET A 102 -20.14 -43.12 18.71
N ALA A 103 -19.73 -41.98 19.27
CA ALA A 103 -18.40 -41.77 19.84
C ALA A 103 -18.13 -42.79 20.96
N ILE A 104 -19.08 -43.00 21.87
CA ILE A 104 -18.99 -44.05 22.91
C ILE A 104 -18.73 -45.42 22.31
N ARG A 105 -19.46 -45.83 21.27
CA ARG A 105 -19.27 -47.14 20.61
C ARG A 105 -17.90 -47.29 19.96
N ILE A 106 -17.38 -46.20 19.36
CA ILE A 106 -16.03 -46.19 18.77
C ILE A 106 -15.01 -46.47 19.87
N VAL A 107 -15.12 -45.76 20.98
CA VAL A 107 -14.17 -45.86 22.09
C VAL A 107 -14.33 -47.20 22.83
N GLU A 108 -15.55 -47.71 23.04
CA GLU A 108 -15.77 -49.07 23.63
C GLU A 108 -15.16 -50.16 22.76
N LYS A 109 -15.20 -50.03 21.43
CA LYS A 109 -14.66 -51.05 20.52
C LYS A 109 -13.14 -50.97 20.34
N LEU A 110 -12.60 -49.73 20.21
CA LEU A 110 -11.21 -49.50 19.87
C LEU A 110 -10.31 -49.23 21.09
N GLY A 111 -10.90 -48.87 22.25
CA GLY A 111 -10.19 -48.54 23.48
C GLY A 111 -9.50 -47.16 23.43
N GLU A 112 -8.60 -46.96 24.39
CA GLU A 112 -7.84 -45.70 24.52
C GLU A 112 -6.87 -45.46 23.37
N ASP A 113 -6.48 -46.50 22.63
CA ASP A 113 -5.67 -46.40 21.40
C ASP A 113 -6.51 -46.16 20.13
N ALA A 114 -7.76 -45.73 20.25
CA ALA A 114 -8.68 -45.60 19.13
C ALA A 114 -8.11 -44.75 17.97
N ILE A 115 -7.47 -43.62 18.26
CA ILE A 115 -6.86 -42.76 17.24
C ILE A 115 -5.74 -43.49 16.49
N SER A 116 -4.80 -44.11 17.22
CA SER A 116 -3.68 -44.84 16.63
C SER A 116 -4.16 -46.02 15.77
N LYS A 117 -5.22 -46.74 16.21
CA LYS A 117 -5.83 -47.81 15.44
C LYS A 117 -6.52 -47.33 14.19
N ILE A 118 -7.24 -46.18 14.23
CA ILE A 118 -7.90 -45.57 13.06
C ILE A 118 -6.87 -45.14 12.03
N ILE A 119 -5.71 -44.63 12.46
CA ILE A 119 -4.62 -44.20 11.59
C ILE A 119 -3.98 -45.41 10.90
N SER A 120 -3.59 -46.43 11.69
CA SER A 120 -2.82 -47.56 11.21
C SER A 120 -3.64 -48.60 10.44
N ASP A 121 -4.95 -48.71 10.70
CA ASP A 121 -5.82 -49.70 10.07
C ASP A 121 -7.03 -49.03 9.42
N GLU A 122 -7.08 -49.10 8.07
CA GLU A 122 -8.18 -48.54 7.27
C GLU A 122 -9.55 -49.17 7.59
N ARG A 123 -9.56 -50.37 8.14
CA ARG A 123 -10.77 -51.13 8.49
C ARG A 123 -11.20 -50.98 9.95
N ALA A 124 -10.40 -50.31 10.78
CA ALA A 124 -10.66 -50.21 12.25
C ALA A 124 -12.08 -49.68 12.57
N LEU A 125 -12.63 -48.82 11.74
CA LEU A 125 -13.98 -48.27 11.91
C LEU A 125 -15.09 -49.07 11.21
N MET A 126 -14.74 -49.99 10.31
CA MET A 126 -15.72 -50.76 9.52
C MET A 126 -16.53 -51.76 10.35
N ASP A 127 -15.95 -52.27 11.41
CA ASP A 127 -16.56 -53.28 12.30
C ASP A 127 -17.38 -52.67 13.45
N ILE A 128 -17.64 -51.35 13.39
CA ILE A 128 -18.44 -50.66 14.41
C ILE A 128 -19.93 -50.72 14.06
N PRO A 129 -20.77 -51.31 14.92
CA PRO A 129 -22.18 -51.47 14.62
C PRO A 129 -22.87 -50.13 14.38
N ARG A 130 -23.62 -50.03 13.28
CA ARG A 130 -24.41 -48.84 12.86
C ARG A 130 -23.55 -47.60 12.44
N LEU A 131 -22.25 -47.77 12.24
CA LEU A 131 -21.42 -46.76 11.57
C LEU A 131 -21.35 -47.14 10.09
N GLY A 132 -21.95 -46.26 9.23
CA GLY A 132 -21.91 -46.50 7.77
C GLY A 132 -20.51 -46.26 7.20
N VAL A 133 -20.17 -46.97 6.12
CA VAL A 133 -18.86 -46.91 5.45
C VAL A 133 -18.44 -45.48 5.12
N ASP A 134 -19.38 -44.66 4.62
CA ASP A 134 -19.08 -43.25 4.27
C ASP A 134 -18.69 -42.44 5.51
N LYS A 135 -19.38 -42.63 6.64
CA LYS A 135 -19.03 -41.92 7.88
C LYS A 135 -17.71 -42.41 8.45
N ALA A 136 -17.42 -43.71 8.36
CA ALA A 136 -16.16 -44.29 8.78
C ALA A 136 -14.98 -43.69 8.01
N ARG A 137 -15.13 -43.54 6.69
CA ARG A 137 -14.13 -42.89 5.83
C ARG A 137 -13.91 -41.40 6.21
N VAL A 138 -14.98 -40.64 6.37
CA VAL A 138 -14.89 -39.24 6.79
C VAL A 138 -14.24 -39.09 8.17
N ILE A 139 -14.54 -39.98 9.13
CA ILE A 139 -13.91 -39.94 10.44
C ILE A 139 -12.41 -40.19 10.32
N ARG A 140 -12.00 -41.19 9.53
CA ARG A 140 -10.60 -41.50 9.32
C ARG A 140 -9.84 -40.35 8.63
N GLU A 141 -10.38 -39.81 7.57
CA GLU A 141 -9.79 -38.64 6.89
C GLU A 141 -9.60 -37.47 7.85
N ARG A 142 -10.61 -37.15 8.66
CA ARG A 142 -10.53 -36.08 9.66
C ARG A 142 -9.51 -36.33 10.76
N VAL A 143 -9.33 -37.56 11.17
CA VAL A 143 -8.30 -37.93 12.17
C VAL A 143 -6.89 -37.82 11.58
N LEU A 144 -6.70 -38.23 10.32
CA LEU A 144 -5.43 -38.10 9.61
C LEU A 144 -5.07 -36.63 9.37
N ASP A 145 -6.01 -35.83 8.88
CA ASP A 145 -5.83 -34.39 8.68
C ASP A 145 -5.47 -33.69 10.00
N TYR A 146 -6.12 -34.07 11.09
CA TYR A 146 -5.88 -33.48 12.41
C TYR A 146 -4.46 -33.73 12.93
N GLN A 147 -3.93 -34.95 12.73
CA GLN A 147 -2.57 -35.31 13.14
C GLN A 147 -1.52 -34.67 12.20
N GLY A 148 -1.73 -34.76 10.87
CA GLY A 148 -0.77 -34.22 9.89
C GLY A 148 -0.61 -32.73 9.99
N THR A 149 -1.70 -31.98 10.20
CA THR A 149 -1.67 -30.52 10.36
C THR A 149 -0.81 -30.09 11.55
N SER A 150 -0.94 -30.74 12.70
CA SER A 150 -0.15 -30.42 13.89
C SER A 150 1.35 -30.68 13.69
N GLU A 151 1.73 -31.77 13.04
CA GLU A 151 3.13 -32.16 12.85
C GLU A 151 3.84 -31.18 11.89
N ILE A 152 3.20 -30.81 10.78
CA ILE A 152 3.77 -29.88 9.80
C ILE A 152 3.99 -28.49 10.42
N VAL A 153 3.01 -27.96 11.14
CA VAL A 153 3.14 -26.65 11.79
C VAL A 153 4.26 -26.66 12.83
N LEU A 154 4.38 -27.73 13.63
CA LEU A 154 5.46 -27.89 14.59
C LEU A 154 6.83 -27.96 13.92
N GLU A 155 6.94 -28.72 12.82
CA GLU A 155 8.18 -28.80 12.05
C GLU A 155 8.60 -27.45 11.46
N LEU A 156 7.65 -26.69 10.87
CA LEU A 156 7.93 -25.35 10.36
C LEU A 156 8.39 -24.39 11.46
N LYS A 157 7.78 -24.47 12.65
CA LYS A 157 8.22 -23.70 13.82
C LYS A 157 9.61 -24.08 14.31
N ARG A 158 9.96 -25.37 14.35
CA ARG A 158 11.33 -25.83 14.67
C ARG A 158 12.34 -25.29 13.67
N ARG A 159 11.95 -25.11 12.41
CA ARG A 159 12.78 -24.52 11.35
C ARG A 159 12.91 -23.01 11.44
N GLY A 160 12.13 -22.33 12.31
CA GLY A 160 12.25 -20.90 12.59
C GLY A 160 11.14 -20.04 12.03
N PHE A 161 10.11 -20.62 11.38
CA PHE A 161 8.93 -19.86 10.95
C PHE A 161 8.09 -19.44 12.16
N ASP A 162 7.48 -18.26 12.07
CA ASP A 162 6.50 -17.87 13.06
C ASP A 162 5.20 -18.69 12.93
N THR A 163 4.33 -18.62 13.94
CA THR A 163 3.11 -19.44 13.95
C THR A 163 2.15 -19.09 12.83
N LYS A 164 2.06 -17.80 12.46
CA LYS A 164 1.17 -17.31 11.39
C LYS A 164 1.63 -17.84 10.04
N ASP A 165 2.91 -17.70 9.75
CA ASP A 165 3.50 -18.14 8.48
C ASP A 165 3.49 -19.65 8.36
N ALA A 166 3.76 -20.39 9.47
CA ALA A 166 3.69 -21.84 9.50
C ALA A 166 2.28 -22.36 9.16
N ILE A 167 1.25 -21.74 9.73
CA ILE A 167 -0.16 -22.09 9.44
C ILE A 167 -0.54 -21.73 8.00
N TYR A 168 -0.14 -20.56 7.51
CA TYR A 168 -0.39 -20.15 6.13
C TYR A 168 0.22 -21.14 5.13
N LEU A 169 1.50 -21.45 5.29
CA LEU A 169 2.23 -22.38 4.43
C LEU A 169 1.65 -23.79 4.46
N MET A 170 1.28 -24.27 5.65
CA MET A 170 0.61 -25.56 5.81
C MET A 170 -0.74 -25.59 5.09
N LYS A 171 -1.59 -24.53 5.22
CA LYS A 171 -2.88 -24.46 4.54
C LYS A 171 -2.73 -24.44 3.01
N LYS A 172 -1.69 -23.78 2.49
CA LYS A 172 -1.46 -23.64 1.04
C LYS A 172 -0.83 -24.89 0.41
N TYR A 173 0.16 -25.47 1.04
CA TYR A 173 1.00 -26.53 0.45
C TYR A 173 0.82 -27.90 1.08
N GLN A 174 0.17 -28.00 2.26
CA GLN A 174 0.04 -29.21 3.04
C GLN A 174 1.42 -29.85 3.30
N ASP A 175 1.54 -31.18 3.18
CA ASP A 175 2.78 -31.96 3.36
C ASP A 175 3.90 -31.57 2.40
N LYS A 176 3.58 -31.05 1.21
CA LYS A 176 4.58 -30.64 0.19
C LYS A 176 5.45 -29.48 0.62
N ILE A 177 5.05 -28.70 1.63
CA ILE A 177 5.84 -27.56 2.09
C ILE A 177 7.23 -27.95 2.57
N ILE A 178 7.35 -29.11 3.21
CA ILE A 178 8.63 -29.60 3.72
C ILE A 178 9.60 -29.90 2.56
N ASP A 179 9.09 -30.49 1.49
CA ASP A 179 9.89 -30.77 0.29
C ASP A 179 10.33 -29.48 -0.41
N ILE A 180 9.44 -28.50 -0.53
CA ILE A 180 9.76 -27.17 -1.10
C ILE A 180 10.89 -26.51 -0.32
N ILE A 181 10.80 -26.49 1.02
CA ILE A 181 11.82 -25.88 1.88
C ILE A 181 13.14 -26.63 1.77
N ASN A 182 13.12 -27.96 1.76
CA ASN A 182 14.33 -28.77 1.64
C ASN A 182 15.02 -28.58 0.27
N GLU A 183 14.25 -28.42 -0.79
CA GLU A 183 14.80 -28.14 -2.13
C GLU A 183 15.37 -26.72 -2.18
N ASN A 184 14.56 -25.72 -1.87
CA ASN A 184 14.95 -24.31 -1.89
C ASN A 184 13.98 -23.43 -1.11
N ILE A 185 14.35 -23.07 0.11
CA ILE A 185 13.52 -22.22 0.98
C ILE A 185 13.22 -20.84 0.35
N TYR A 186 14.12 -20.31 -0.49
CA TYR A 186 13.94 -19.00 -1.13
C TYR A 186 12.82 -18.99 -2.17
N LYS A 187 12.27 -20.15 -2.58
CA LYS A 187 11.04 -20.18 -3.40
C LYS A 187 9.85 -19.49 -2.72
N LEU A 188 9.80 -19.50 -1.39
CA LEU A 188 8.74 -18.84 -0.62
C LEU A 188 8.72 -17.31 -0.77
N ILE A 189 9.81 -16.70 -1.21
CA ILE A 189 9.86 -15.26 -1.52
C ILE A 189 9.08 -14.98 -2.81
N GLU A 190 9.24 -15.85 -3.83
CA GLU A 190 8.62 -15.70 -5.14
C GLU A 190 7.15 -16.14 -5.13
N ASP A 191 6.83 -17.26 -4.47
CA ASP A 191 5.55 -17.92 -4.53
C ASP A 191 4.56 -17.42 -3.45
N ASP A 192 5.06 -16.83 -2.37
CA ASP A 192 4.29 -16.45 -1.18
C ASP A 192 4.48 -15.00 -0.75
N ASP A 193 5.22 -14.20 -1.52
CA ASP A 193 5.53 -12.79 -1.22
C ASP A 193 6.15 -12.59 0.19
N MET A 194 6.90 -13.62 0.68
CA MET A 194 7.55 -13.57 1.97
C MET A 194 8.79 -12.67 1.91
N SER A 195 9.06 -11.97 3.00
CA SER A 195 10.23 -11.08 3.10
C SER A 195 11.54 -11.85 2.93
N PHE A 196 12.45 -11.37 2.07
CA PHE A 196 13.79 -11.94 1.94
C PHE A 196 14.50 -12.00 3.30
N ASN A 197 14.41 -10.95 4.11
CA ASN A 197 15.11 -10.87 5.39
C ASN A 197 14.65 -11.96 6.38
N ASP A 198 13.35 -12.26 6.40
CA ASP A 198 12.80 -13.29 7.30
C ASP A 198 13.20 -14.69 6.82
N ILE A 199 13.09 -14.96 5.52
CA ILE A 199 13.49 -16.24 4.92
C ILE A 199 15.01 -16.45 5.02
N ASP A 200 15.82 -15.41 4.74
CA ASP A 200 17.28 -15.50 4.82
C ASP A 200 17.75 -15.82 6.26
N LYS A 201 17.14 -15.18 7.27
CA LYS A 201 17.40 -15.47 8.66
C LYS A 201 17.10 -16.93 9.03
N ILE A 202 16.00 -17.47 8.52
CA ILE A 202 15.62 -18.88 8.73
C ILE A 202 16.62 -19.79 8.02
N ALA A 203 16.96 -19.50 6.75
CA ALA A 203 17.92 -20.27 5.97
C ALA A 203 19.30 -20.34 6.63
N MET A 204 19.82 -19.18 7.06
CA MET A 204 21.10 -19.12 7.77
C MET A 204 21.06 -19.89 9.09
N GLY A 205 19.94 -19.84 9.82
CA GLY A 205 19.71 -20.65 11.03
C GLY A 205 19.67 -22.16 10.76
N GLN A 206 19.33 -22.59 9.54
CA GLN A 206 19.35 -23.98 9.09
C GLN A 206 20.71 -24.41 8.49
N GLY A 207 21.73 -23.53 8.49
CA GLY A 207 23.09 -23.86 8.08
C GLY A 207 23.37 -23.61 6.60
N TYR A 208 22.54 -22.79 5.90
CA TYR A 208 22.92 -22.32 4.57
C TYR A 208 24.19 -21.49 4.65
N MET A 209 25.09 -21.67 3.68
CA MET A 209 26.29 -20.86 3.59
C MET A 209 25.98 -19.46 3.06
N ILE A 210 26.78 -18.46 3.44
CA ILE A 210 26.57 -17.06 3.06
C ILE A 210 26.60 -16.87 1.54
N ASN A 211 27.41 -17.68 0.82
CA ASN A 211 27.51 -17.71 -0.63
C ASN A 211 26.78 -18.90 -1.28
N ASP A 212 25.78 -19.51 -0.58
CA ASP A 212 24.93 -20.52 -1.21
C ASP A 212 24.28 -19.96 -2.47
N GLU A 213 24.36 -20.69 -3.58
CA GLU A 213 23.87 -20.22 -4.88
C GLU A 213 22.36 -19.84 -4.83
N ARG A 214 21.53 -20.60 -4.12
CA ARG A 214 20.10 -20.32 -3.97
C ARG A 214 19.88 -18.98 -3.27
N ARG A 215 20.68 -18.72 -2.24
CA ARG A 215 20.72 -17.45 -1.52
C ARG A 215 21.16 -16.31 -2.43
N LEU A 216 22.27 -16.47 -3.17
CA LEU A 216 22.79 -15.44 -4.07
C LEU A 216 21.79 -15.06 -5.16
N LEU A 217 21.05 -16.02 -5.72
CA LEU A 217 19.99 -15.76 -6.70
C LEU A 217 18.88 -14.90 -6.09
N ALA A 218 18.35 -15.31 -4.94
CA ALA A 218 17.28 -14.58 -4.25
C ALA A 218 17.73 -13.19 -3.75
N LEU A 219 18.93 -13.11 -3.15
CA LEU A 219 19.54 -11.86 -2.70
C LEU A 219 19.72 -10.87 -3.86
N THR A 220 20.17 -11.34 -5.02
CA THR A 220 20.36 -10.48 -6.19
C THR A 220 19.04 -9.86 -6.65
N ILE A 221 17.97 -10.64 -6.76
CA ILE A 221 16.63 -10.13 -7.11
C ILE A 221 16.15 -9.13 -6.07
N ASN A 222 16.28 -9.46 -4.78
CA ASN A 222 15.88 -8.56 -3.68
C ASN A 222 16.64 -7.23 -3.73
N LEU A 223 17.96 -7.25 -3.93
CA LEU A 223 18.77 -6.04 -4.02
C LEU A 223 18.44 -5.24 -5.28
N MET A 224 18.25 -5.88 -6.43
CA MET A 224 17.82 -5.19 -7.65
C MET A 224 16.46 -4.49 -7.41
N ASN A 225 15.50 -5.15 -6.77
CA ASN A 225 14.22 -4.54 -6.40
C ASN A 225 14.40 -3.33 -5.49
N LEU A 226 15.19 -3.46 -4.41
CA LEU A 226 15.43 -2.39 -3.45
C LEU A 226 16.13 -1.17 -4.09
N ILE A 227 17.16 -1.39 -4.90
CA ILE A 227 17.90 -0.31 -5.58
C ILE A 227 16.97 0.40 -6.58
N SER A 228 16.27 -0.39 -7.43
CA SER A 228 15.33 0.14 -8.42
C SER A 228 14.21 0.94 -7.76
N PHE A 229 13.60 0.42 -6.69
CA PHE A 229 12.54 1.11 -5.97
C PHE A 229 13.01 2.42 -5.33
N ASN A 230 14.16 2.39 -4.64
CA ASN A 230 14.68 3.58 -3.94
C ASN A 230 15.08 4.72 -4.89
N LYS A 231 15.56 4.38 -6.11
CA LYS A 231 15.95 5.36 -7.13
C LYS A 231 14.84 5.67 -8.13
N GLY A 232 13.80 4.83 -8.20
CA GLY A 232 12.76 4.88 -9.22
C GLY A 232 13.23 4.41 -10.60
N ASP A 233 14.36 3.70 -10.68
CA ASP A 233 14.97 3.20 -11.90
C ASP A 233 14.28 1.93 -12.41
N THR A 234 14.18 1.72 -13.72
CA THR A 234 13.69 0.48 -14.32
C THR A 234 14.82 -0.47 -14.70
N TYR A 235 16.06 0.02 -14.82
CA TYR A 235 17.25 -0.79 -15.01
C TYR A 235 18.42 -0.30 -14.15
N LEU A 236 19.38 -1.18 -13.95
CA LEU A 236 20.59 -0.94 -13.17
C LEU A 236 21.83 -1.28 -14.02
N TYR A 237 22.97 -0.76 -13.62
CA TYR A 237 24.29 -1.18 -14.15
C TYR A 237 24.91 -2.22 -13.24
N PHE A 238 25.85 -3.01 -13.80
CA PHE A 238 26.55 -4.06 -13.08
C PHE A 238 27.13 -3.59 -11.75
N ASP A 239 27.87 -2.48 -11.77
CA ASP A 239 28.56 -1.96 -10.57
C ASP A 239 27.59 -1.58 -9.44
N GLU A 240 26.40 -1.11 -9.78
CA GLU A 240 25.40 -0.74 -8.78
C GLU A 240 24.88 -1.96 -8.01
N ILE A 241 24.71 -3.08 -8.70
CA ILE A 241 24.24 -4.33 -8.10
C ILE A 241 25.40 -4.99 -7.37
N TYR A 242 26.58 -5.04 -7.99
CA TYR A 242 27.78 -5.67 -7.43
C TYR A 242 28.23 -5.01 -6.14
N ASN A 243 28.26 -3.67 -6.09
CA ASN A 243 28.62 -2.92 -4.87
C ASN A 243 27.66 -3.14 -3.71
N GLU A 244 26.42 -3.54 -3.96
CA GLU A 244 25.48 -3.86 -2.88
C GLU A 244 25.56 -5.34 -2.48
N ILE A 245 25.76 -6.27 -3.42
CA ILE A 245 25.78 -7.69 -3.08
C ILE A 245 27.03 -8.07 -2.27
N ILE A 246 28.20 -7.50 -2.57
CA ILE A 246 29.44 -7.74 -1.82
C ILE A 246 29.37 -7.33 -0.35
N LYS A 247 28.44 -6.43 0.02
CA LYS A 247 28.20 -6.05 1.43
C LYS A 247 27.48 -7.15 2.22
N ASN A 248 26.86 -8.11 1.51
CA ASN A 248 26.01 -9.15 2.07
C ASN A 248 26.55 -10.57 1.79
N THR A 249 27.78 -10.67 1.30
CA THR A 249 28.45 -11.91 0.88
C THR A 249 29.89 -11.93 1.38
N GLU A 250 30.55 -13.07 1.34
CA GLU A 250 31.97 -13.22 1.67
C GLU A 250 32.76 -13.50 0.37
N GLU A 251 33.80 -12.68 0.12
CA GLU A 251 34.78 -12.89 -0.98
C GLU A 251 34.16 -13.26 -2.33
N LEU A 252 33.00 -12.68 -2.69
CA LEU A 252 32.35 -12.93 -3.96
C LEU A 252 33.09 -12.17 -5.08
N SER A 253 33.71 -12.88 -6.01
CA SER A 253 34.39 -12.28 -7.17
C SER A 253 33.40 -11.75 -8.22
N SER A 254 33.87 -10.82 -9.04
CA SER A 254 33.08 -10.27 -10.17
C SER A 254 32.65 -11.36 -11.17
N GLU A 255 33.52 -12.35 -11.43
CA GLU A 255 33.25 -13.47 -12.33
C GLU A 255 32.16 -14.40 -11.77
N GLU A 256 32.21 -14.73 -10.47
CA GLU A 256 31.18 -15.52 -9.82
C GLU A 256 29.85 -14.80 -9.83
N PHE A 257 29.85 -13.50 -9.58
CA PHE A 257 28.61 -12.71 -9.64
C PHE A 257 28.05 -12.62 -11.07
N GLN A 258 28.90 -12.49 -12.09
CA GLN A 258 28.44 -12.57 -13.48
C GLN A 258 27.77 -13.92 -13.78
N TYR A 259 28.30 -15.03 -13.26
CA TYR A 259 27.66 -16.34 -13.38
C TYR A 259 26.25 -16.36 -12.77
N ILE A 260 26.06 -15.76 -11.56
CA ILE A 260 24.74 -15.63 -10.93
C ILE A 260 23.77 -14.84 -11.81
N LEU A 261 24.21 -13.70 -12.38
CA LEU A 261 23.40 -12.89 -13.29
C LEU A 261 23.00 -13.65 -14.57
N LEU A 262 23.94 -14.40 -15.17
CA LEU A 262 23.64 -15.24 -16.34
C LEU A 262 22.64 -16.36 -15.99
N LYS A 263 22.72 -16.93 -14.79
CA LYS A 263 21.78 -17.92 -14.31
C LYS A 263 20.38 -17.32 -14.10
N LEU A 264 20.28 -16.14 -13.50
CA LEU A 264 19.02 -15.41 -13.37
C LEU A 264 18.39 -15.08 -14.73
N LYS A 265 19.22 -14.70 -15.72
CA LYS A 265 18.77 -14.52 -17.10
C LYS A 265 18.21 -15.82 -17.69
N LYS A 266 18.89 -16.96 -17.47
CA LYS A 266 18.44 -18.29 -17.94
C LYS A 266 17.13 -18.71 -17.27
N LEU A 267 16.92 -18.34 -16.01
CA LEU A 267 15.69 -18.56 -15.26
C LEU A 267 14.58 -17.55 -15.60
N ASP A 268 14.79 -16.67 -16.57
CA ASP A 268 13.86 -15.61 -17.01
C ASP A 268 13.43 -14.64 -15.88
N LYS A 269 14.32 -14.43 -14.89
CA LYS A 269 14.07 -13.48 -13.77
C LYS A 269 14.60 -12.08 -14.07
N ILE A 270 15.63 -11.98 -14.91
CA ILE A 270 16.19 -10.70 -15.35
C ILE A 270 16.40 -10.68 -16.87
N VAL A 271 16.43 -9.45 -17.41
CA VAL A 271 16.79 -9.19 -18.80
C VAL A 271 18.08 -8.40 -18.85
N ILE A 272 19.03 -8.80 -19.72
CA ILE A 272 20.30 -8.11 -19.94
C ILE A 272 20.32 -7.55 -21.36
N LYS A 273 20.46 -6.24 -21.49
CA LYS A 273 20.56 -5.51 -22.77
C LYS A 273 21.78 -4.59 -22.76
N GLY A 274 22.81 -5.00 -23.46
CA GLY A 274 24.10 -4.30 -23.37
C GLY A 274 24.66 -4.34 -21.96
N ASP A 275 24.85 -3.17 -21.36
CA ASP A 275 25.31 -2.96 -20.00
C ASP A 275 24.19 -2.76 -18.96
N ARG A 276 22.91 -2.89 -19.39
CA ARG A 276 21.73 -2.67 -18.58
C ARG A 276 21.11 -3.99 -18.08
N TYR A 277 20.82 -4.04 -16.78
CA TYR A 277 20.23 -5.17 -16.08
C TYR A 277 18.84 -4.78 -15.58
N TYR A 278 17.81 -5.46 -16.06
CA TYR A 278 16.41 -5.21 -15.73
C TYR A 278 15.86 -6.38 -14.92
N LEU A 279 14.99 -6.09 -13.95
CA LEU A 279 14.04 -7.09 -13.51
C LEU A 279 13.09 -7.41 -14.67
N LYS A 280 12.80 -8.69 -14.88
CA LYS A 280 12.00 -9.16 -16.03
C LYS A 280 10.66 -8.43 -16.13
N GLU A 281 9.96 -8.27 -15.02
CA GLU A 281 8.67 -7.60 -14.97
C GLU A 281 8.73 -6.15 -15.44
N LEU A 282 9.74 -5.38 -15.01
CA LEU A 282 9.93 -3.99 -15.41
C LEU A 282 10.23 -3.87 -16.89
N TYR A 283 11.12 -4.74 -17.42
CA TYR A 283 11.43 -4.77 -18.84
C TYR A 283 10.21 -5.08 -19.70
N ASP A 284 9.47 -6.13 -19.35
CA ASP A 284 8.27 -6.53 -20.10
C ASP A 284 7.18 -5.45 -20.05
N ALA A 285 7.07 -4.74 -18.92
CA ALA A 285 6.16 -3.62 -18.78
C ALA A 285 6.55 -2.46 -19.72
N GLU A 286 7.82 -2.06 -19.79
CA GLU A 286 8.28 -1.00 -20.69
C GLU A 286 8.10 -1.38 -22.18
N VAL A 287 8.40 -2.63 -22.54
CA VAL A 287 8.17 -3.15 -23.91
C VAL A 287 6.67 -3.10 -24.24
N TYR A 288 5.81 -3.58 -23.35
CA TYR A 288 4.36 -3.59 -23.58
C TYR A 288 3.80 -2.17 -23.73
N ILE A 289 4.21 -1.25 -22.85
CA ILE A 289 3.81 0.16 -22.93
C ILE A 289 4.22 0.74 -24.29
N THR A 290 5.48 0.58 -24.69
CA THR A 290 6.02 1.09 -25.94
C THR A 290 5.26 0.56 -27.15
N ASP A 291 5.02 -0.76 -27.19
CA ASP A 291 4.30 -1.42 -28.27
C ASP A 291 2.85 -0.92 -28.38
N ARG A 292 2.19 -0.76 -27.24
CA ARG A 292 0.81 -0.30 -27.19
C ARG A 292 0.66 1.14 -27.61
N LEU A 293 1.52 2.02 -27.11
CA LEU A 293 1.54 3.45 -27.46
C LEU A 293 1.80 3.67 -28.94
N TYR A 294 2.81 2.98 -29.49
CA TYR A 294 3.11 3.03 -30.92
C TYR A 294 1.89 2.65 -31.77
N ARG A 295 1.26 1.50 -31.50
CA ARG A 295 0.05 1.06 -32.23
C ARG A 295 -1.09 2.09 -32.14
N MET A 296 -1.36 2.64 -30.94
CA MET A 296 -2.41 3.62 -30.75
C MET A 296 -2.15 4.89 -31.54
N ASN A 297 -0.89 5.30 -31.68
CA ASN A 297 -0.52 6.51 -32.42
C ASN A 297 -0.60 6.32 -33.94
N GLU A 298 -0.31 5.13 -34.44
CA GLU A 298 -0.35 4.80 -35.87
C GLU A 298 -1.73 4.37 -36.39
N GLU A 299 -2.66 3.96 -35.49
CA GLU A 299 -4.01 3.61 -35.91
C GLU A 299 -4.78 4.81 -36.47
N GLU A 300 -5.64 4.55 -37.48
CA GLU A 300 -6.44 5.55 -38.17
C GLU A 300 -7.28 6.39 -37.19
N ARG A 301 -7.22 7.71 -37.36
CA ARG A 301 -7.87 8.70 -36.49
C ARG A 301 -9.31 8.97 -36.92
N ARG A 302 -10.25 8.78 -36.00
CA ARG A 302 -11.67 9.07 -36.26
C ARG A 302 -11.99 10.54 -35.96
N LYS A 303 -12.11 11.38 -37.00
CA LYS A 303 -12.43 12.82 -36.84
C LYS A 303 -13.90 13.03 -36.51
N LEU A 304 -14.17 13.82 -35.47
CA LEU A 304 -15.53 14.25 -35.13
C LEU A 304 -15.96 15.45 -35.98
N PRO A 305 -17.11 15.41 -36.68
CA PRO A 305 -17.55 16.50 -37.51
C PRO A 305 -18.03 17.69 -36.69
N LYS A 306 -17.76 18.91 -37.21
CA LYS A 306 -18.26 20.20 -36.67
C LYS A 306 -17.82 20.48 -35.22
N LEU A 307 -16.64 20.02 -34.81
CA LEU A 307 -16.15 20.13 -33.43
C LEU A 307 -16.00 21.61 -32.99
N ASP A 308 -15.50 22.51 -33.86
CA ASP A 308 -15.36 23.95 -33.56
C ASP A 308 -16.69 24.59 -33.19
N LYS A 309 -17.78 24.27 -33.94
CA LYS A 309 -19.11 24.77 -33.61
C LYS A 309 -19.60 24.31 -32.24
N LYS A 310 -19.27 23.08 -31.86
CA LYS A 310 -19.65 22.48 -30.58
C LYS A 310 -18.85 23.10 -29.43
N ILE A 311 -17.55 23.37 -29.62
CA ILE A 311 -16.72 24.05 -28.64
C ILE A 311 -17.23 25.50 -28.43
N ASN A 312 -17.49 26.26 -29.51
CA ASN A 312 -18.03 27.59 -29.41
C ASN A 312 -19.38 27.67 -28.70
N GLN A 313 -20.24 26.66 -28.92
CA GLN A 313 -21.51 26.53 -28.20
C GLN A 313 -21.30 26.35 -26.70
N LEU A 314 -20.36 25.52 -26.31
CA LEU A 314 -20.03 25.30 -24.89
C LEU A 314 -19.40 26.54 -24.23
N GLU A 315 -18.58 27.27 -24.95
CA GLU A 315 -18.04 28.57 -24.47
C GLU A 315 -19.17 29.54 -24.13
N LEU A 316 -20.14 29.69 -25.03
CA LEU A 316 -21.30 30.53 -24.79
C LEU A 316 -22.15 30.10 -23.61
N VAL A 317 -22.40 28.79 -23.49
CA VAL A 317 -23.21 28.21 -22.38
C VAL A 317 -22.52 28.36 -21.04
N ASN A 318 -21.20 28.15 -20.98
CA ASN A 318 -20.45 28.19 -19.72
C ASN A 318 -19.90 29.61 -19.40
N GLY A 319 -19.99 30.58 -20.28
CA GLY A 319 -19.46 31.91 -20.10
C GLY A 319 -17.92 31.97 -20.02
N ILE A 320 -17.24 31.05 -20.68
CA ILE A 320 -15.78 30.93 -20.68
C ILE A 320 -15.26 30.88 -22.12
N THR A 321 -14.05 31.37 -22.34
CA THR A 321 -13.34 31.26 -23.61
C THR A 321 -12.09 30.42 -23.43
N TYR A 322 -11.92 29.37 -24.25
CA TYR A 322 -10.71 28.57 -24.26
C TYR A 322 -9.62 29.24 -25.10
N ASP A 323 -8.39 29.25 -24.59
CA ASP A 323 -7.24 29.70 -25.42
C ASP A 323 -6.88 28.67 -26.50
N LEU A 324 -5.92 29.06 -27.35
CA LEU A 324 -5.50 28.22 -28.48
C LEU A 324 -4.98 26.84 -28.02
N SER A 325 -4.19 26.77 -26.93
CA SER A 325 -3.63 25.51 -26.42
C SER A 325 -4.71 24.64 -25.80
N GLN A 326 -5.67 25.22 -25.12
CA GLN A 326 -6.83 24.53 -24.57
C GLN A 326 -7.75 23.98 -25.67
N ARG A 327 -8.02 24.77 -26.71
CA ARG A 327 -8.78 24.31 -27.88
C ARG A 327 -8.07 23.17 -28.60
N GLU A 328 -6.74 23.26 -28.78
CA GLU A 328 -5.93 22.18 -29.35
C GLU A 328 -6.04 20.91 -28.52
N ALA A 329 -5.94 21.02 -27.18
CA ALA A 329 -6.08 19.88 -26.29
C ALA A 329 -7.43 19.20 -26.43
N ILE A 330 -8.53 19.97 -26.45
CA ILE A 330 -9.88 19.43 -26.64
C ILE A 330 -10.00 18.77 -28.02
N TYR A 331 -9.47 19.41 -29.06
CA TYR A 331 -9.51 18.90 -30.43
C TYR A 331 -8.76 17.57 -30.58
N LYS A 332 -7.52 17.51 -30.08
CA LYS A 332 -6.71 16.27 -30.12
C LYS A 332 -7.32 15.17 -29.28
N ALA A 333 -7.77 15.47 -28.06
CA ALA A 333 -8.40 14.49 -27.17
C ALA A 333 -9.61 13.77 -27.78
N LEU A 334 -10.40 14.48 -28.60
CA LEU A 334 -11.59 13.91 -29.21
C LEU A 334 -11.32 13.19 -30.55
N ASN A 335 -10.28 13.58 -31.27
CA ASN A 335 -9.96 13.02 -32.59
C ASN A 335 -8.88 11.92 -32.56
N ASN A 336 -7.89 11.99 -31.67
CA ASN A 336 -6.79 11.06 -31.63
C ASN A 336 -7.11 9.84 -30.73
N ASN A 337 -6.36 8.76 -30.89
CA ASN A 337 -6.51 7.58 -30.03
C ASN A 337 -5.72 7.69 -28.73
N LEU A 338 -4.61 8.47 -28.78
CA LEU A 338 -3.80 8.82 -27.63
C LEU A 338 -3.60 10.32 -27.62
N THR A 339 -3.82 10.98 -26.49
CA THR A 339 -3.50 12.41 -26.30
C THR A 339 -2.94 12.63 -24.90
N ILE A 340 -1.84 13.34 -24.82
CA ILE A 340 -1.20 13.74 -23.57
C ILE A 340 -1.42 15.25 -23.38
N ILE A 341 -2.05 15.64 -22.27
CA ILE A 341 -2.28 17.03 -21.89
C ILE A 341 -1.44 17.32 -20.66
N THR A 342 -0.45 18.19 -20.80
CA THR A 342 0.43 18.57 -19.69
C THR A 342 0.43 20.08 -19.48
N GLY A 343 0.63 20.49 -18.24
CA GLY A 343 0.71 21.90 -17.88
C GLY A 343 0.84 22.07 -16.37
N GLY A 344 1.32 23.21 -15.94
CA GLY A 344 1.45 23.56 -14.54
C GLY A 344 0.11 23.73 -13.82
N PRO A 345 0.12 24.09 -12.54
CA PRO A 345 -1.08 24.44 -11.81
C PRO A 345 -1.75 25.67 -12.42
N GLY A 346 -3.08 25.72 -12.40
CA GLY A 346 -3.82 26.87 -12.90
C GLY A 346 -3.96 26.99 -14.42
N THR A 347 -3.35 26.10 -15.22
CA THR A 347 -3.45 26.11 -16.68
C THR A 347 -4.79 25.59 -17.23
N GLY A 348 -5.72 25.21 -16.36
CA GLY A 348 -7.06 24.79 -16.76
C GLY A 348 -7.20 23.33 -17.15
N LYS A 349 -6.27 22.44 -16.77
CA LYS A 349 -6.37 20.98 -17.03
C LYS A 349 -7.75 20.42 -16.68
N THR A 350 -8.21 20.68 -15.46
CA THR A 350 -9.50 20.17 -14.95
C THR A 350 -10.69 20.78 -15.74
N THR A 351 -10.58 22.03 -16.17
CA THR A 351 -11.58 22.71 -17.03
C THR A 351 -11.68 22.04 -18.40
N ILE A 352 -10.53 21.67 -18.99
CA ILE A 352 -10.46 20.97 -20.26
C ILE A 352 -11.08 19.56 -20.13
N VAL A 353 -10.75 18.81 -19.09
CA VAL A 353 -11.34 17.49 -18.83
C VAL A 353 -12.87 17.60 -18.73
N ARG A 354 -13.39 18.58 -17.98
CA ARG A 354 -14.82 18.85 -17.88
C ARG A 354 -15.45 19.14 -19.25
N CYS A 355 -14.77 19.93 -20.08
CA CYS A 355 -15.22 20.24 -21.44
C CYS A 355 -15.27 18.97 -22.31
N ILE A 356 -14.20 18.16 -22.29
CA ILE A 356 -14.12 16.91 -23.07
C ILE A 356 -15.28 15.97 -22.67
N VAL A 357 -15.50 15.76 -21.35
CA VAL A 357 -16.58 14.93 -20.83
C VAL A 357 -17.94 15.42 -21.30
N LYS A 358 -18.21 16.73 -21.22
CA LYS A 358 -19.46 17.33 -21.71
C LYS A 358 -19.65 17.13 -23.22
N LEU A 359 -18.58 17.35 -24.00
CA LEU A 359 -18.63 17.14 -25.45
C LEU A 359 -18.90 15.67 -25.81
N LEU A 360 -18.34 14.72 -25.10
CA LEU A 360 -18.57 13.30 -25.33
C LEU A 360 -20.01 12.91 -25.01
N ILE A 361 -20.53 13.29 -23.85
CA ILE A 361 -21.84 12.83 -23.35
C ILE A 361 -22.98 13.66 -23.95
N GLU A 362 -22.99 14.98 -23.75
CA GLU A 362 -24.13 15.84 -24.07
C GLU A 362 -24.25 16.11 -25.57
N ILE A 363 -23.12 16.21 -26.28
CA ILE A 363 -23.10 16.65 -27.68
C ILE A 363 -22.91 15.47 -28.64
N ASN A 364 -22.12 14.44 -28.26
CA ASN A 364 -21.88 13.27 -29.09
C ASN A 364 -22.77 12.08 -28.70
N GLY A 365 -23.54 12.17 -27.60
CA GLY A 365 -24.45 11.13 -27.14
C GLY A 365 -23.75 9.86 -26.62
N LEU A 366 -22.49 9.99 -26.17
CA LEU A 366 -21.78 8.86 -25.59
C LEU A 366 -22.47 8.44 -24.28
N LYS A 367 -22.77 7.16 -24.13
CA LYS A 367 -23.30 6.65 -22.87
C LYS A 367 -22.24 6.70 -21.79
N VAL A 368 -22.63 7.02 -20.55
CA VAL A 368 -21.70 7.16 -19.41
C VAL A 368 -20.92 5.88 -19.15
N ASP A 369 -21.53 4.69 -19.37
CA ASP A 369 -20.89 3.37 -19.25
C ASP A 369 -19.77 3.10 -20.28
N LYS A 370 -19.60 3.99 -21.26
CA LYS A 370 -18.55 3.94 -22.28
C LYS A 370 -17.38 4.88 -21.99
N LEU A 371 -17.43 5.59 -20.88
CA LEU A 371 -16.41 6.53 -20.43
C LEU A 371 -15.89 6.11 -19.05
N ALA A 372 -14.57 5.92 -18.91
CA ALA A 372 -13.93 5.77 -17.62
C ALA A 372 -13.15 7.04 -17.26
N LEU A 373 -13.40 7.57 -16.07
CA LEU A 373 -12.64 8.63 -15.45
C LEU A 373 -11.78 8.04 -14.35
N LEU A 374 -10.46 8.14 -14.47
CA LEU A 374 -9.50 7.45 -13.63
C LEU A 374 -8.49 8.41 -13.02
N ALA A 375 -7.97 8.04 -11.86
CA ALA A 375 -6.83 8.71 -11.24
C ALA A 375 -5.99 7.69 -10.42
N PRO A 376 -4.71 7.95 -10.15
CA PRO A 376 -3.88 7.04 -9.35
C PRO A 376 -4.27 6.99 -7.87
N THR A 377 -4.89 8.06 -7.33
CA THR A 377 -5.25 8.17 -5.91
C THR A 377 -6.75 8.39 -5.71
N GLY A 378 -7.28 7.97 -4.54
CA GLY A 378 -8.69 8.18 -4.19
C GLY A 378 -9.07 9.66 -4.12
N ARG A 379 -8.16 10.50 -3.64
CA ARG A 379 -8.36 11.95 -3.56
C ARG A 379 -8.48 12.61 -4.94
N ALA A 380 -7.60 12.22 -5.87
CA ALA A 380 -7.66 12.73 -7.24
C ALA A 380 -8.91 12.23 -7.97
N SER A 381 -9.32 10.97 -7.78
CA SER A 381 -10.55 10.46 -8.39
C SER A 381 -11.81 11.16 -7.87
N ARG A 382 -11.89 11.47 -6.57
CA ARG A 382 -13.02 12.28 -6.02
C ARG A 382 -13.05 13.68 -6.61
N LYS A 383 -11.89 14.38 -6.66
CA LYS A 383 -11.80 15.70 -7.28
C LYS A 383 -12.27 15.68 -8.73
N LEU A 384 -11.88 14.64 -9.46
CA LEU A 384 -12.30 14.43 -10.84
C LEU A 384 -13.83 14.22 -10.95
N MET A 385 -14.41 13.41 -10.05
CA MET A 385 -15.85 13.20 -9.93
C MET A 385 -16.59 14.50 -9.60
N ASP A 386 -16.13 15.25 -8.60
CA ASP A 386 -16.77 16.53 -8.18
C ASP A 386 -16.74 17.56 -9.31
N THR A 387 -15.68 17.58 -10.12
CA THR A 387 -15.54 18.51 -11.22
C THR A 387 -16.39 18.17 -12.45
N THR A 388 -16.48 16.87 -12.76
CA THR A 388 -17.17 16.40 -13.98
C THR A 388 -18.62 16.03 -13.75
N GLY A 389 -19.02 15.74 -12.51
CA GLY A 389 -20.33 15.19 -12.15
C GLY A 389 -20.52 13.71 -12.54
N ILE A 390 -19.45 13.03 -12.99
CA ILE A 390 -19.48 11.65 -13.45
C ILE A 390 -18.65 10.80 -12.48
N PRO A 391 -19.06 9.55 -12.17
CA PRO A 391 -18.29 8.65 -11.33
C PRO A 391 -16.85 8.48 -11.82
N ALA A 392 -15.90 8.65 -10.92
CA ALA A 392 -14.48 8.45 -11.20
C ALA A 392 -13.89 7.45 -10.19
N TYR A 393 -12.89 6.69 -10.62
CA TYR A 393 -12.33 5.59 -9.85
C TYR A 393 -10.80 5.69 -9.77
N THR A 394 -10.23 5.04 -8.77
CA THR A 394 -8.78 4.80 -8.81
C THR A 394 -8.48 3.73 -9.87
N ILE A 395 -7.27 3.81 -10.48
CA ILE A 395 -6.83 2.81 -11.45
C ILE A 395 -6.89 1.40 -10.85
N HIS A 396 -6.45 1.22 -9.59
CA HIS A 396 -6.51 -0.06 -8.90
C HIS A 396 -7.95 -0.61 -8.78
N LYS A 397 -8.91 0.25 -8.41
CA LYS A 397 -10.33 -0.15 -8.33
C LYS A 397 -10.90 -0.49 -9.69
N TYR A 398 -10.55 0.28 -10.71
CA TYR A 398 -10.99 0.06 -12.09
C TYR A 398 -10.49 -1.27 -12.67
N LEU A 399 -9.26 -1.66 -12.31
CA LEU A 399 -8.65 -2.92 -12.72
C LEU A 399 -9.01 -4.10 -11.78
N GLY A 400 -9.75 -3.86 -10.69
CA GLY A 400 -10.16 -4.91 -9.75
C GLY A 400 -8.98 -5.58 -9.05
N TRP A 401 -8.20 -4.78 -8.30
CA TRP A 401 -7.07 -5.29 -7.52
C TRP A 401 -7.52 -6.29 -6.45
N ASP A 402 -7.02 -7.51 -6.52
CA ASP A 402 -7.22 -8.58 -5.54
C ASP A 402 -6.00 -8.65 -4.62
N LYS A 403 -6.20 -8.32 -3.34
CA LYS A 403 -5.12 -8.30 -2.34
C LYS A 403 -4.60 -9.69 -1.98
N GLU A 404 -5.47 -10.71 -2.05
CA GLU A 404 -5.09 -12.07 -1.66
C GLU A 404 -4.21 -12.72 -2.74
N LYS A 405 -4.48 -12.40 -4.01
CA LYS A 405 -3.74 -12.93 -5.16
C LYS A 405 -2.61 -12.03 -5.63
N ASN A 406 -2.53 -10.80 -5.11
CA ASN A 406 -1.60 -9.77 -5.58
C ASN A 406 -1.68 -9.52 -7.10
N GLU A 407 -2.91 -9.57 -7.68
CA GLU A 407 -3.15 -9.48 -9.11
C GLU A 407 -4.36 -8.60 -9.44
N PHE A 408 -4.42 -8.13 -10.69
CA PHE A 408 -5.58 -7.46 -11.25
C PHE A 408 -6.52 -8.45 -11.93
N SER A 409 -7.81 -8.44 -11.58
CA SER A 409 -8.83 -9.28 -12.21
C SER A 409 -9.15 -8.82 -13.65
N VAL A 410 -8.96 -7.53 -13.94
CA VAL A 410 -9.05 -6.94 -15.27
C VAL A 410 -7.68 -6.89 -15.91
N ASN A 411 -7.52 -7.56 -17.04
CA ASN A 411 -6.23 -7.73 -17.72
C ASN A 411 -6.44 -7.94 -19.23
N GLU A 412 -5.40 -8.32 -19.96
CA GLU A 412 -5.43 -8.49 -21.41
C GLU A 412 -6.44 -9.55 -21.89
N TYR A 413 -6.73 -10.56 -21.08
CA TYR A 413 -7.69 -11.64 -21.39
C TYR A 413 -9.14 -11.26 -21.03
N ASN A 414 -9.31 -10.32 -20.09
CA ASN A 414 -10.60 -9.84 -19.64
C ASN A 414 -10.59 -8.30 -19.52
N PRO A 415 -10.43 -7.56 -20.63
CA PRO A 415 -10.35 -6.10 -20.59
C PRO A 415 -11.74 -5.48 -20.37
N ASN A 416 -11.75 -4.29 -19.79
CA ASN A 416 -12.92 -3.45 -19.67
C ASN A 416 -13.44 -2.97 -21.05
N LYS A 417 -14.68 -2.48 -21.12
CA LYS A 417 -15.42 -2.26 -22.37
C LYS A 417 -15.62 -0.78 -22.73
N GLU A 418 -15.05 0.13 -21.95
CA GLU A 418 -15.14 1.55 -22.20
C GLU A 418 -14.40 1.93 -23.48
N GLU A 419 -14.91 2.98 -24.14
CA GLU A 419 -14.39 3.49 -25.41
C GLU A 419 -13.48 4.69 -25.22
N TYR A 420 -13.65 5.41 -24.11
CA TYR A 420 -12.84 6.57 -23.74
C TYR A 420 -12.34 6.41 -22.31
N ILE A 421 -11.05 6.58 -22.14
CA ILE A 421 -10.37 6.52 -20.84
C ILE A 421 -9.68 7.86 -20.60
N ILE A 422 -10.09 8.56 -19.57
CA ILE A 422 -9.44 9.82 -19.15
C ILE A 422 -8.73 9.56 -17.82
N VAL A 423 -7.43 9.78 -17.78
CA VAL A 423 -6.61 9.58 -16.59
C VAL A 423 -6.05 10.91 -16.14
N ASP A 424 -6.47 11.40 -14.98
CA ASP A 424 -5.92 12.60 -14.35
C ASP A 424 -4.77 12.25 -13.40
N GLU A 425 -3.90 13.21 -13.08
CA GLU A 425 -2.68 13.07 -12.29
C GLU A 425 -1.75 11.94 -12.81
N ALA A 426 -1.62 11.83 -14.13
CA ALA A 426 -0.86 10.77 -14.80
C ALA A 426 0.64 10.75 -14.46
N SER A 427 1.21 11.85 -13.93
CA SER A 427 2.60 11.92 -13.45
C SER A 427 2.91 10.93 -12.31
N MET A 428 1.89 10.50 -11.56
CA MET A 428 2.02 9.58 -10.44
C MET A 428 1.98 8.09 -10.84
N ILE A 429 1.77 7.78 -12.13
CA ILE A 429 1.63 6.40 -12.60
C ILE A 429 3.03 5.82 -12.88
N ASP A 430 3.34 4.71 -12.21
CA ASP A 430 4.57 3.95 -12.43
C ASP A 430 4.49 3.03 -13.65
N THR A 431 5.61 2.40 -13.99
CA THR A 431 5.72 1.52 -15.17
C THR A 431 4.78 0.31 -15.08
N ILE A 432 4.70 -0.35 -13.93
CA ILE A 432 3.86 -1.55 -13.78
C ILE A 432 2.37 -1.19 -13.84
N LEU A 433 1.97 -0.12 -13.15
CA LEU A 433 0.57 0.31 -13.15
C LEU A 433 0.12 0.79 -14.54
N MET A 434 0.99 1.49 -15.29
CA MET A 434 0.68 1.90 -16.67
C MET A 434 0.54 0.67 -17.59
N SER A 435 1.46 -0.29 -17.48
CA SER A 435 1.37 -1.55 -18.24
C SER A 435 0.07 -2.29 -17.94
N SER A 436 -0.30 -2.39 -16.66
CA SER A 436 -1.54 -3.04 -16.22
C SER A 436 -2.78 -2.31 -16.72
N LEU A 437 -2.78 -0.97 -16.68
CA LEU A 437 -3.87 -0.16 -17.24
C LEU A 437 -4.04 -0.43 -18.74
N LEU A 438 -2.94 -0.39 -19.50
CA LEU A 438 -2.96 -0.63 -20.94
C LEU A 438 -3.38 -2.06 -21.34
N LYS A 439 -3.10 -3.04 -20.48
CA LYS A 439 -3.59 -4.43 -20.62
C LYS A 439 -5.08 -4.54 -20.30
N GLY A 440 -5.56 -3.81 -19.29
CA GLY A 440 -6.93 -3.90 -18.79
C GLY A 440 -7.96 -3.10 -19.58
N ILE A 441 -7.58 -2.27 -20.54
CA ILE A 441 -8.50 -1.49 -21.37
C ILE A 441 -8.74 -2.12 -22.74
N ASN A 442 -9.88 -1.80 -23.35
CA ASN A 442 -10.20 -2.23 -24.71
C ASN A 442 -9.10 -1.81 -25.70
N LYS A 443 -8.76 -2.70 -26.64
CA LYS A 443 -7.75 -2.43 -27.66
C LYS A 443 -8.04 -1.19 -28.53
N ARG A 444 -9.32 -0.85 -28.72
CA ARG A 444 -9.80 0.31 -29.51
C ARG A 444 -10.18 1.51 -28.64
N ALA A 445 -9.94 1.46 -27.32
CA ALA A 445 -10.22 2.58 -26.43
C ALA A 445 -9.29 3.76 -26.74
N LYS A 446 -9.84 4.97 -26.69
CA LYS A 446 -9.08 6.22 -26.74
C LYS A 446 -8.61 6.59 -25.33
N ILE A 447 -7.35 6.98 -25.20
CA ILE A 447 -6.76 7.35 -23.93
C ILE A 447 -6.37 8.84 -23.94
N ILE A 448 -6.77 9.53 -22.89
CA ILE A 448 -6.40 10.91 -22.61
C ILE A 448 -5.68 10.92 -21.28
N LEU A 449 -4.37 11.19 -21.31
CA LEU A 449 -3.54 11.33 -20.12
C LEU A 449 -3.39 12.80 -19.76
N VAL A 450 -3.74 13.15 -18.53
CA VAL A 450 -3.66 14.53 -18.03
C VAL A 450 -2.74 14.55 -16.82
N GLY A 451 -1.76 15.46 -16.81
CA GLY A 451 -0.82 15.52 -15.68
C GLY A 451 0.14 16.70 -15.79
N ASP A 452 0.94 16.84 -14.76
CA ASP A 452 2.02 17.82 -14.68
C ASP A 452 3.35 17.07 -14.46
N TYR A 453 4.15 16.94 -15.51
CA TYR A 453 5.40 16.17 -15.45
C TYR A 453 6.52 16.85 -14.66
N TYR A 454 6.33 18.12 -14.26
CA TYR A 454 7.23 18.80 -13.32
C TYR A 454 6.94 18.48 -11.85
N GLN A 455 5.75 17.96 -11.54
CA GLN A 455 5.45 17.47 -10.19
C GLN A 455 6.24 16.19 -9.87
N LEU A 456 6.15 15.76 -8.59
CA LEU A 456 6.76 14.51 -8.15
C LEU A 456 6.33 13.34 -9.05
N PRO A 457 7.28 12.51 -9.49
CA PRO A 457 6.96 11.30 -10.25
C PRO A 457 6.29 10.25 -9.35
N SER A 458 5.97 9.10 -9.92
CA SER A 458 5.50 7.92 -9.16
C SER A 458 6.43 7.58 -8.00
N VAL A 459 5.90 6.96 -6.95
CA VAL A 459 6.74 6.45 -5.84
C VAL A 459 7.53 5.24 -6.30
N SER A 460 6.91 4.35 -7.10
CA SER A 460 7.55 3.17 -7.66
C SER A 460 8.36 3.48 -8.91
N GLN A 461 8.95 2.45 -9.53
CA GLN A 461 9.87 2.54 -10.65
C GLN A 461 9.22 3.12 -11.91
N GLY A 462 9.98 3.93 -12.63
CA GLY A 462 9.61 4.54 -13.91
C GLY A 462 9.18 6.01 -13.80
N GLN A 463 9.07 6.63 -14.96
CA GLN A 463 8.60 8.03 -15.15
C GLN A 463 7.84 8.14 -16.48
N VAL A 464 6.88 7.26 -16.66
CA VAL A 464 6.21 6.99 -17.95
C VAL A 464 5.70 8.25 -18.64
N LEU A 465 5.00 9.15 -17.93
CA LEU A 465 4.48 10.39 -18.52
C LEU A 465 5.62 11.28 -19.07
N LYS A 466 6.73 11.39 -18.32
CA LYS A 466 7.88 12.17 -18.73
C LYS A 466 8.55 11.56 -19.98
N ASP A 467 8.76 10.25 -19.98
CA ASP A 467 9.38 9.54 -21.10
C ASP A 467 8.55 9.68 -22.40
N MET A 468 7.22 9.61 -22.27
CA MET A 468 6.29 9.84 -23.39
C MET A 468 6.42 11.26 -23.93
N ILE A 469 6.47 12.27 -23.06
CA ILE A 469 6.58 13.69 -23.45
C ILE A 469 7.95 13.99 -24.06
N ASP A 470 9.03 13.46 -23.49
CA ASP A 470 10.40 13.69 -23.90
C ASP A 470 10.78 12.92 -25.20
N SER A 471 9.97 11.96 -25.63
CA SER A 471 10.17 11.27 -26.90
C SER A 471 9.84 12.17 -28.10
N ASP A 472 8.98 13.17 -27.93
CA ASP A 472 8.42 14.05 -28.98
C ASP A 472 7.78 13.29 -30.18
N LEU A 473 7.43 12.01 -29.97
CA LEU A 473 6.83 11.13 -31.00
C LEU A 473 5.33 10.96 -30.86
N LEU A 474 4.78 11.39 -29.75
CA LEU A 474 3.36 11.25 -29.41
C LEU A 474 2.63 12.59 -29.42
N ASP A 475 1.29 12.55 -29.52
CA ASP A 475 0.47 13.76 -29.50
C ASP A 475 0.43 14.39 -28.10
N VAL A 476 1.30 15.33 -27.85
CA VAL A 476 1.41 16.11 -26.60
C VAL A 476 0.88 17.52 -26.81
N VAL A 477 0.04 17.99 -25.88
CA VAL A 477 -0.37 19.40 -25.80
C VAL A 477 0.14 19.99 -24.49
N ARG A 478 0.94 21.07 -24.61
CA ARG A 478 1.49 21.81 -23.47
C ARG A 478 0.65 23.05 -23.24
N LEU A 479 -0.03 23.11 -22.08
CA LEU A 479 -0.85 24.26 -21.68
C LEU A 479 0.04 25.33 -21.07
N ASN A 480 0.09 26.49 -21.69
CA ASN A 480 0.99 27.59 -21.32
C ASN A 480 0.29 28.77 -20.64
N CYS A 481 -1.03 28.93 -20.83
CA CYS A 481 -1.77 30.01 -20.21
C CYS A 481 -2.19 29.71 -18.77
N LEU A 482 -2.05 30.69 -17.89
CA LEU A 482 -2.41 30.64 -16.48
C LEU A 482 -3.74 31.34 -16.24
N TYR A 483 -4.75 30.60 -15.74
CA TYR A 483 -6.11 31.11 -15.52
C TYR A 483 -6.53 31.19 -14.06
N ARG A 484 -5.73 30.61 -13.16
CA ARG A 484 -6.16 30.32 -11.79
C ARG A 484 -6.01 31.48 -10.83
N GLN A 485 -5.14 32.43 -11.18
CA GLN A 485 -4.83 33.56 -10.32
C GLN A 485 -4.73 34.80 -11.21
N SER A 486 -4.98 35.98 -10.65
CA SER A 486 -4.73 37.24 -11.34
C SER A 486 -3.32 37.25 -11.94
N GLU A 487 -3.09 38.00 -12.99
CA GLU A 487 -1.76 38.21 -13.60
C GLU A 487 -0.68 38.58 -12.56
N ASP A 488 -1.08 38.97 -11.35
CA ASP A 488 -0.26 39.40 -10.22
C ASP A 488 0.03 38.31 -9.15
N SER A 489 -0.29 37.01 -9.37
CA SER A 489 -0.02 35.96 -8.38
C SER A 489 1.45 35.61 -8.29
N TYR A 490 2.06 35.88 -7.14
CA TYR A 490 3.46 35.51 -6.89
C TYR A 490 3.65 34.00 -6.69
N ILE A 491 2.65 33.25 -6.18
CA ILE A 491 2.72 31.77 -6.09
C ILE A 491 3.00 31.18 -7.49
N THR A 492 2.38 31.72 -8.52
CA THR A 492 2.57 31.22 -9.89
C THR A 492 3.94 31.60 -10.45
N THR A 493 4.40 32.82 -10.19
CA THR A 493 5.75 33.30 -10.56
C THR A 493 6.80 32.43 -9.87
N LEU A 494 6.69 32.24 -8.56
CA LEU A 494 7.61 31.40 -7.80
C LEU A 494 7.62 29.94 -8.30
N ALA A 495 6.46 29.37 -8.65
CA ALA A 495 6.41 28.03 -9.22
C ALA A 495 7.16 27.95 -10.56
N GLY A 496 7.07 29.00 -11.39
CA GLY A 496 7.85 29.14 -12.62
C GLY A 496 9.36 29.20 -12.36
N GLU A 497 9.79 30.08 -11.46
CA GLU A 497 11.20 30.23 -11.06
C GLU A 497 11.78 28.93 -10.47
N VAL A 498 11.01 28.25 -9.62
CA VAL A 498 11.40 26.94 -9.06
C VAL A 498 11.53 25.92 -10.18
N LYS A 499 10.59 25.87 -11.12
CA LYS A 499 10.64 24.97 -12.28
C LYS A 499 11.89 25.21 -13.11
N ASP A 500 12.25 26.47 -13.36
CA ASP A 500 13.40 26.87 -14.17
C ASP A 500 14.70 26.87 -13.35
N ARG A 501 14.62 26.60 -12.03
CA ARG A 501 15.75 26.58 -11.05
C ARG A 501 16.45 27.92 -10.90
N GLU A 502 15.78 28.99 -11.29
CA GLU A 502 16.25 30.34 -11.20
C GLU A 502 15.39 31.11 -10.19
N ILE A 503 15.92 31.47 -9.04
CA ILE A 503 15.22 32.24 -8.02
C ILE A 503 15.86 33.62 -7.90
N GLY A 504 15.04 34.66 -8.08
CA GLY A 504 15.40 36.04 -7.78
C GLY A 504 15.44 36.32 -6.27
N GLU A 505 15.84 37.52 -5.86
CA GLU A 505 15.81 37.94 -4.46
C GLU A 505 14.40 38.31 -3.99
N ASP A 506 13.47 38.47 -4.88
CA ASP A 506 12.07 38.86 -4.66
C ASP A 506 11.25 37.76 -3.94
N PHE A 507 11.72 36.49 -3.92
CA PHE A 507 11.09 35.46 -3.09
C PHE A 507 11.11 35.77 -1.57
N LEU A 508 11.93 36.71 -1.13
CA LEU A 508 11.95 37.19 0.24
C LEU A 508 10.93 38.31 0.53
N PHE A 509 10.29 38.84 -0.52
CA PHE A 509 9.30 39.89 -0.36
C PHE A 509 7.93 39.27 -0.03
N LYS A 510 7.11 40.09 0.62
CA LYS A 510 5.74 39.71 0.96
C LYS A 510 4.80 40.20 -0.14
N TYR A 511 3.96 39.27 -0.61
CA TYR A 511 2.89 39.52 -1.56
C TYR A 511 1.53 39.17 -0.95
N ASP A 512 0.46 39.54 -1.65
CA ASP A 512 -0.90 39.26 -1.16
C ASP A 512 -1.18 37.75 -0.98
N ASP A 513 -0.66 36.93 -1.88
CA ASP A 513 -0.84 35.47 -1.87
C ASP A 513 0.38 34.71 -1.32
N TYR A 514 1.50 35.39 -1.03
CA TYR A 514 2.75 34.75 -0.66
C TYR A 514 3.50 35.47 0.45
N ASN A 515 4.20 34.71 1.29
CA ASN A 515 5.17 35.25 2.25
C ASN A 515 6.24 34.23 2.58
N PHE A 516 7.49 34.66 2.59
CA PHE A 516 8.61 33.92 3.20
C PHE A 516 8.94 34.52 4.56
N ILE A 517 9.03 33.68 5.61
CA ILE A 517 9.40 34.10 6.97
C ILE A 517 10.77 33.47 7.28
N PRO A 518 11.88 34.20 7.10
CA PRO A 518 13.21 33.69 7.41
C PRO A 518 13.37 33.49 8.91
N CYS A 519 13.83 32.32 9.32
CA CYS A 519 14.19 32.04 10.71
C CYS A 519 15.13 30.84 10.82
N ASP A 520 15.83 30.74 11.94
CA ASP A 520 16.68 29.60 12.28
C ASP A 520 15.82 28.37 12.65
N ASN A 521 16.41 27.17 12.56
CA ASN A 521 15.70 25.91 12.76
C ASN A 521 14.90 25.82 14.07
N GLU A 522 15.43 26.39 15.17
CA GLU A 522 14.77 26.38 16.48
C GLU A 522 13.47 27.20 16.53
N TYR A 523 13.36 28.22 15.67
CA TYR A 523 12.16 29.08 15.58
C TYR A 523 11.13 28.61 14.56
N ILE A 524 11.41 27.57 13.78
CA ILE A 524 10.46 27.06 12.75
C ILE A 524 9.14 26.65 13.40
N ILE A 525 9.16 25.78 14.42
CA ILE A 525 7.93 25.30 15.07
C ILE A 525 7.16 26.45 15.73
N PRO A 526 7.75 27.33 16.54
CA PRO A 526 7.04 28.50 17.07
C PRO A 526 6.43 29.39 15.99
N SER A 527 7.15 29.60 14.88
CA SER A 527 6.66 30.41 13.76
C SER A 527 5.50 29.74 13.02
N VAL A 528 5.55 28.42 12.84
CA VAL A 528 4.43 27.65 12.27
C VAL A 528 3.18 27.80 13.14
N VAL A 529 3.32 27.65 14.46
CA VAL A 529 2.22 27.84 15.44
C VAL A 529 1.63 29.23 15.35
N ASP A 530 2.47 30.27 15.34
CA ASP A 530 2.01 31.67 15.24
C ASP A 530 1.28 31.96 13.91
N VAL A 531 1.80 31.42 12.80
CA VAL A 531 1.16 31.55 11.49
C VAL A 531 -0.18 30.82 11.43
N VAL A 532 -0.26 29.59 11.95
CA VAL A 532 -1.53 28.83 12.01
C VAL A 532 -2.54 29.55 12.89
N LYS A 533 -2.14 30.05 14.06
CA LYS A 533 -3.02 30.82 14.94
C LYS A 533 -3.58 32.08 14.23
N LYS A 534 -2.70 32.86 13.60
CA LYS A 534 -3.13 34.06 12.83
C LYS A 534 -3.99 33.71 11.63
N ALA A 535 -3.78 32.55 10.99
CA ALA A 535 -4.61 32.07 9.90
C ALA A 535 -6.02 31.73 10.41
N MET A 536 -6.14 31.04 11.56
CA MET A 536 -7.42 30.73 12.18
C MET A 536 -8.19 32.02 12.56
N GLU A 537 -7.52 33.02 13.13
CA GLU A 537 -8.11 34.34 13.42
C GLU A 537 -8.64 35.07 12.16
N ARG A 538 -8.10 34.74 10.98
CA ARG A 538 -8.53 35.26 9.67
C ARG A 538 -9.57 34.39 8.95
N GLY A 539 -10.09 33.36 9.63
CA GLY A 539 -11.14 32.48 9.11
C GLY A 539 -10.66 31.29 8.28
N TYR A 540 -9.35 31.01 8.24
CA TYR A 540 -8.88 29.71 7.73
C TYR A 540 -9.11 28.64 8.82
N ASP A 541 -9.68 27.52 8.43
CA ASP A 541 -9.82 26.35 9.29
C ASP A 541 -8.84 25.22 8.86
N ASP A 542 -8.80 24.17 9.63
CA ASP A 542 -7.94 23.01 9.34
C ASP A 542 -8.36 22.24 8.06
N LYS A 543 -9.60 22.46 7.55
CA LYS A 543 -10.08 21.90 6.28
C LYS A 543 -9.45 22.63 5.08
N ASN A 544 -9.22 23.93 5.24
CA ASN A 544 -8.74 24.81 4.19
C ASN A 544 -7.23 25.01 4.21
N MET A 545 -6.58 24.70 5.34
CA MET A 545 -5.16 24.91 5.58
C MET A 545 -4.43 23.58 5.72
N GLN A 546 -3.18 23.52 5.19
CA GLN A 546 -2.34 22.33 5.33
C GLN A 546 -0.87 22.69 5.56
N VAL A 547 -0.25 22.06 6.56
CA VAL A 547 1.19 22.11 6.73
C VAL A 547 1.83 20.97 5.93
N LEU A 548 2.81 21.28 5.09
CA LEU A 548 3.52 20.32 4.23
C LEU A 548 4.99 20.25 4.61
N ALA A 549 5.48 19.10 5.06
CA ALA A 549 6.89 18.90 5.40
C ALA A 549 7.43 17.63 4.72
N PRO A 550 8.75 17.59 4.39
CA PRO A 550 9.31 16.45 3.65
C PRO A 550 9.67 15.25 4.53
N MET A 551 9.77 15.40 5.87
CA MET A 551 10.34 14.42 6.76
C MET A 551 9.43 14.11 7.95
N TYR A 552 9.33 12.84 8.34
CA TYR A 552 8.48 12.40 9.46
C TYR A 552 9.16 12.65 10.81
N LYS A 553 10.41 12.24 10.97
CA LYS A 553 11.15 12.28 12.23
C LYS A 553 11.93 13.59 12.40
N GLY A 554 12.32 13.88 13.64
CA GLY A 554 13.11 15.06 14.01
C GLY A 554 12.29 16.21 14.59
N ALA A 555 12.97 17.23 15.10
CA ALA A 555 12.34 18.35 15.80
C ALA A 555 11.32 19.10 14.91
N GLN A 556 11.64 19.31 13.64
CA GLN A 556 10.74 19.94 12.65
C GLN A 556 9.93 18.92 11.84
N GLY A 557 10.01 17.61 12.18
CA GLY A 557 9.34 16.52 11.46
C GLY A 557 7.82 16.53 11.63
N ILE A 558 7.14 15.85 10.72
CA ILE A 558 5.67 15.72 10.66
C ILE A 558 5.10 15.20 11.99
N ASP A 559 5.77 14.23 12.63
CA ASP A 559 5.30 13.66 13.90
C ASP A 559 5.22 14.71 15.00
N ASN A 560 6.24 15.56 15.12
CA ASN A 560 6.26 16.65 16.10
C ASN A 560 5.31 17.80 15.72
N LEU A 561 5.29 18.17 14.44
CA LEU A 561 4.33 19.16 13.92
C LEU A 561 2.91 18.76 14.24
N ASN A 562 2.51 17.49 14.02
CA ASN A 562 1.19 17.01 14.32
C ASN A 562 0.85 17.11 15.81
N LYS A 563 1.77 16.78 16.73
CA LYS A 563 1.58 16.94 18.18
C LYS A 563 1.29 18.38 18.58
N VAL A 564 2.12 19.30 18.08
CA VAL A 564 2.01 20.72 18.42
C VAL A 564 0.75 21.33 17.79
N LEU A 565 0.43 20.97 16.55
CA LEU A 565 -0.76 21.48 15.86
C LEU A 565 -2.06 20.90 16.42
N GLN A 566 -2.06 19.65 16.89
CA GLN A 566 -3.21 19.07 17.60
C GLN A 566 -3.57 19.91 18.83
N GLU A 567 -2.57 20.22 19.69
CA GLU A 567 -2.83 21.01 20.89
C GLU A 567 -3.28 22.45 20.59
N LEU A 568 -2.87 23.02 19.45
CA LEU A 568 -3.30 24.34 19.00
C LEU A 568 -4.73 24.32 18.43
N ILE A 569 -5.00 23.38 17.50
CA ILE A 569 -6.24 23.38 16.71
C ILE A 569 -7.37 22.63 17.42
N ASN A 570 -7.04 21.52 18.04
CA ASN A 570 -7.99 20.67 18.78
C ASN A 570 -7.50 20.39 20.20
N PRO A 571 -7.43 21.41 21.09
CA PRO A 571 -6.93 21.26 22.45
C PRO A 571 -7.78 20.30 23.27
N ARG A 572 -7.16 19.74 24.31
CA ARG A 572 -7.83 18.87 25.28
C ARG A 572 -9.02 19.58 25.92
N SER A 573 -10.14 18.88 26.04
CA SER A 573 -11.36 19.38 26.69
C SER A 573 -12.08 18.24 27.42
N SER A 574 -12.74 18.58 28.52
CA SER A 574 -13.56 17.61 29.29
C SER A 574 -14.73 17.02 28.51
N ASN A 575 -15.11 17.65 27.40
CA ASN A 575 -16.23 17.24 26.56
C ASN A 575 -15.80 16.36 25.36
N LYS A 576 -14.52 16.02 25.26
CA LYS A 576 -13.97 15.20 24.17
C LYS A 576 -13.37 13.93 24.75
N ASN A 577 -13.72 12.80 24.14
CA ASN A 577 -13.08 11.54 24.47
C ASN A 577 -11.70 11.42 23.78
N GLU A 578 -10.80 10.70 24.45
CA GLU A 578 -9.44 10.45 23.97
C GLU A 578 -9.10 8.96 24.04
N ILE A 579 -8.32 8.47 23.07
CA ILE A 579 -7.67 7.16 23.11
C ILE A 579 -6.17 7.32 22.94
N ILE A 580 -5.40 6.64 23.78
CA ILE A 580 -3.94 6.60 23.70
C ILE A 580 -3.52 5.30 23.01
N SER A 581 -2.70 5.42 21.97
CA SER A 581 -2.10 4.30 21.24
C SER A 581 -0.61 4.54 21.09
N GLY A 582 0.20 3.86 21.91
CA GLY A 582 1.63 4.14 22.01
C GLY A 582 1.89 5.60 22.44
N ASP A 583 2.65 6.33 21.62
CA ASP A 583 2.97 7.75 21.86
C ASP A 583 1.96 8.72 21.22
N VAL A 584 0.89 8.21 20.60
CA VAL A 584 -0.12 9.01 19.90
C VAL A 584 -1.40 9.09 20.72
N ILE A 585 -1.93 10.30 20.87
CA ILE A 585 -3.22 10.57 21.51
C ILE A 585 -4.20 10.97 20.42
N TYR A 586 -5.22 10.15 20.19
CA TYR A 586 -6.33 10.48 19.29
C TYR A 586 -7.49 11.11 20.10
N ARG A 587 -8.07 12.17 19.59
CA ARG A 587 -9.10 12.99 20.25
C ARG A 587 -10.26 13.23 19.30
N GLU A 588 -11.48 13.26 19.81
CA GLU A 588 -12.65 13.66 19.02
C GLU A 588 -12.45 15.03 18.38
N GLY A 589 -12.72 15.13 17.07
CA GLY A 589 -12.45 16.31 16.25
C GLY A 589 -11.07 16.32 15.59
N ASP A 590 -10.19 15.36 15.86
CA ASP A 590 -8.88 15.30 15.22
C ASP A 590 -8.97 15.10 13.70
N LYS A 591 -8.13 15.83 12.98
CA LYS A 591 -7.90 15.63 11.54
C LYS A 591 -6.99 14.44 11.35
N ILE A 592 -7.44 13.45 10.58
CA ILE A 592 -6.79 12.16 10.37
C ILE A 592 -6.47 11.96 8.89
N LEU A 593 -5.29 11.39 8.62
CA LEU A 593 -4.85 10.91 7.33
C LEU A 593 -4.88 9.38 7.30
N GLN A 594 -5.53 8.81 6.28
CA GLN A 594 -5.49 7.37 6.00
C GLN A 594 -4.16 7.00 5.34
N LEU A 595 -3.52 5.95 5.83
CA LEU A 595 -2.18 5.54 5.36
C LEU A 595 -2.20 4.40 4.34
N VAL A 596 -3.27 3.61 4.31
CA VAL A 596 -3.42 2.42 3.46
C VAL A 596 -4.76 2.45 2.73
N ASN A 597 -4.84 1.72 1.60
CA ASN A 597 -6.12 1.52 0.92
C ASN A 597 -6.98 0.52 1.70
N ASP A 598 -8.23 0.89 1.95
CA ASP A 598 -9.26 0.05 2.56
C ASP A 598 -10.48 0.03 1.64
N SER A 599 -10.48 -0.94 0.71
CA SER A 599 -11.52 -1.08 -0.31
C SER A 599 -12.87 -1.44 0.27
N ASP A 600 -12.89 -2.22 1.37
CA ASP A 600 -14.11 -2.71 2.00
C ASP A 600 -14.88 -1.57 2.64
N ASN A 601 -14.15 -0.62 3.22
CA ASN A 601 -14.71 0.59 3.81
C ASN A 601 -14.72 1.79 2.83
N GLY A 602 -14.27 1.63 1.60
CA GLY A 602 -14.30 2.67 0.58
C GLY A 602 -13.39 3.87 0.88
N VAL A 603 -12.27 3.66 1.58
CA VAL A 603 -11.29 4.69 1.94
C VAL A 603 -9.95 4.39 1.32
N SER A 604 -9.29 5.41 0.80
CA SER A 604 -8.01 5.28 0.10
C SER A 604 -6.86 5.91 0.88
N ASN A 605 -5.64 5.40 0.62
CA ASN A 605 -4.42 6.02 1.09
C ASN A 605 -4.36 7.51 0.67
N GLY A 606 -4.09 8.39 1.64
CA GLY A 606 -4.08 9.84 1.45
C GLY A 606 -5.41 10.55 1.71
N ASP A 607 -6.50 9.81 1.99
CA ASP A 607 -7.77 10.42 2.37
C ASP A 607 -7.67 11.10 3.73
N ILE A 608 -8.29 12.29 3.83
CA ILE A 608 -8.37 13.05 5.06
C ILE A 608 -9.79 12.91 5.62
N GLY A 609 -9.88 12.55 6.88
CA GLY A 609 -11.13 12.47 7.64
C GLY A 609 -11.03 13.15 9.00
N TYR A 610 -12.12 13.13 9.73
CA TYR A 610 -12.20 13.71 11.07
C TYR A 610 -12.76 12.68 12.05
N ILE A 611 -12.16 12.58 13.24
CA ILE A 611 -12.69 11.74 14.30
C ILE A 611 -14.04 12.35 14.76
N GLU A 612 -15.12 11.65 14.46
CA GLU A 612 -16.46 12.08 14.81
C GLU A 612 -16.84 11.61 16.21
N TYR A 613 -16.41 10.41 16.57
CA TYR A 613 -16.75 9.80 17.85
C TYR A 613 -15.68 8.80 18.30
N ILE A 614 -15.41 8.77 19.61
CA ILE A 614 -14.53 7.81 20.27
C ILE A 614 -15.35 7.05 21.34
N ASP A 615 -15.47 5.74 21.19
CA ASP A 615 -16.08 4.88 22.20
C ASP A 615 -15.01 4.41 23.21
N THR A 616 -15.08 4.97 24.42
CA THR A 616 -14.20 4.61 25.55
C THR A 616 -14.86 3.64 26.52
N LEU A 617 -16.12 3.25 26.31
CA LEU A 617 -16.89 2.40 27.22
C LEU A 617 -16.48 0.92 27.19
N GLY A 618 -15.32 0.59 26.63
CA GLY A 618 -14.73 -0.75 26.59
C GLY A 618 -14.39 -1.38 27.95
N ARG A 619 -14.95 -0.91 29.07
CA ARG A 619 -14.86 -1.53 30.40
C ARG A 619 -15.99 -2.53 30.67
N GLU A 620 -17.03 -2.56 29.85
CA GLU A 620 -18.06 -3.60 29.89
C GLU A 620 -17.60 -4.79 29.04
N GLU A 621 -17.82 -6.01 29.53
CA GLU A 621 -17.42 -7.24 28.86
C GLU A 621 -17.81 -7.25 27.37
N GLY A 622 -16.82 -7.33 26.49
CA GLY A 622 -16.99 -7.49 25.04
C GLY A 622 -16.98 -6.21 24.19
N LYS A 623 -16.90 -5.00 24.75
CA LYS A 623 -16.78 -3.75 23.96
C LYS A 623 -15.31 -3.34 23.79
N LYS A 624 -14.90 -3.06 22.54
CA LYS A 624 -13.56 -2.60 22.17
C LYS A 624 -13.54 -1.08 22.13
N ASN A 625 -12.43 -0.45 22.54
CA ASN A 625 -12.19 0.96 22.27
C ASN A 625 -12.21 1.18 20.75
N GLU A 626 -13.11 2.00 20.22
CA GLU A 626 -13.27 2.23 18.78
C GLU A 626 -13.20 3.73 18.48
N ILE A 627 -12.61 4.06 17.33
CA ILE A 627 -12.63 5.40 16.76
C ILE A 627 -13.51 5.36 15.51
N THR A 628 -14.50 6.25 15.41
CA THR A 628 -15.26 6.45 14.18
C THR A 628 -14.74 7.70 13.48
N ILE A 629 -14.25 7.52 12.26
CA ILE A 629 -13.71 8.59 11.41
C ILE A 629 -14.67 8.84 10.25
N ASN A 630 -14.99 10.12 10.02
CA ASN A 630 -15.82 10.55 8.92
C ASN A 630 -14.93 11.06 7.76
N TYR A 631 -14.91 10.33 6.65
CA TYR A 631 -14.26 10.69 5.41
C TYR A 631 -15.31 11.19 4.42
N PHE A 632 -15.57 12.49 4.41
CA PHE A 632 -16.54 13.12 3.46
C PHE A 632 -17.93 12.47 3.44
N GLY A 633 -18.47 12.13 4.60
CA GLY A 633 -19.77 11.46 4.76
C GLY A 633 -19.69 9.95 4.87
N ASN A 634 -18.55 9.34 4.53
CA ASN A 634 -18.30 7.92 4.76
C ASN A 634 -17.72 7.71 6.18
N ARG A 635 -18.47 7.01 7.04
CA ARG A 635 -18.10 6.74 8.44
C ARG A 635 -17.46 5.38 8.55
N VAL A 636 -16.21 5.34 8.96
CA VAL A 636 -15.43 4.11 9.13
C VAL A 636 -15.01 3.94 10.58
N LYS A 637 -15.14 2.72 11.09
CA LYS A 637 -14.74 2.34 12.44
C LYS A 637 -13.38 1.71 12.46
N TYR A 638 -12.53 2.14 13.38
CA TYR A 638 -11.19 1.65 13.62
C TYR A 638 -11.07 1.10 15.03
N THR A 639 -10.55 -0.12 15.14
CA THR A 639 -10.18 -0.75 16.41
C THR A 639 -8.69 -0.52 16.68
N PRO A 640 -8.19 -0.75 17.91
CA PRO A 640 -6.78 -0.53 18.23
C PRO A 640 -5.76 -1.20 17.28
N LYS A 641 -6.12 -2.35 16.69
CA LYS A 641 -5.29 -3.04 15.68
C LYS A 641 -5.17 -2.26 14.36
N ASP A 642 -6.15 -1.42 14.07
CA ASP A 642 -6.25 -0.66 12.83
C ASP A 642 -5.60 0.73 12.94
N PHE A 643 -5.22 1.18 14.15
CA PHE A 643 -4.64 2.51 14.38
C PHE A 643 -3.30 2.71 13.67
N LYS A 644 -2.59 1.63 13.34
CA LYS A 644 -1.40 1.68 12.48
C LYS A 644 -1.68 2.17 11.04
N ASN A 645 -2.94 2.12 10.62
CA ASN A 645 -3.40 2.51 9.29
C ASN A 645 -3.78 4.00 9.21
N ILE A 646 -3.71 4.74 10.30
CA ILE A 646 -4.08 6.15 10.40
C ILE A 646 -2.99 6.97 11.11
N MET A 647 -2.97 8.26 10.83
CA MET A 647 -2.16 9.23 11.56
C MET A 647 -2.85 10.59 11.61
N HIS A 648 -2.38 11.52 12.46
CA HIS A 648 -2.84 12.90 12.41
C HIS A 648 -2.54 13.54 11.05
N GLY A 649 -3.46 14.34 10.55
CA GLY A 649 -3.41 14.98 9.25
C GLY A 649 -3.16 16.50 9.27
N TYR A 650 -2.80 17.11 10.39
CA TYR A 650 -2.53 18.55 10.46
C TYR A 650 -1.27 18.94 9.69
N ALA A 651 -0.22 18.13 9.80
CA ALA A 651 0.96 18.15 8.95
C ALA A 651 1.10 16.83 8.21
N ILE A 652 1.36 16.88 6.89
CA ILE A 652 1.53 15.70 6.04
C ILE A 652 2.74 15.85 5.13
N SER A 653 3.20 14.73 4.54
CA SER A 653 4.28 14.81 3.56
C SER A 653 3.79 15.36 2.23
N VAL A 654 4.70 15.97 1.46
CA VAL A 654 4.41 16.49 0.13
C VAL A 654 3.88 15.38 -0.79
N HIS A 655 4.42 14.16 -0.67
CA HIS A 655 3.93 12.99 -1.41
C HIS A 655 2.46 12.67 -1.10
N LYS A 656 2.06 12.73 0.19
CA LYS A 656 0.68 12.50 0.60
C LYS A 656 -0.27 13.63 0.26
N ALA A 657 0.26 14.80 -0.12
CA ALA A 657 -0.52 15.95 -0.58
C ALA A 657 -0.79 15.92 -2.09
N GLN A 658 -0.17 15.00 -2.84
CA GLN A 658 -0.42 14.85 -4.28
C GLN A 658 -1.89 14.57 -4.58
N GLY A 659 -2.38 15.08 -5.72
CA GLY A 659 -3.80 15.01 -6.08
C GLY A 659 -4.72 15.93 -5.27
N GLY A 660 -4.19 16.61 -4.24
CA GLY A 660 -4.92 17.55 -3.39
C GLY A 660 -4.50 19.00 -3.62
N GLU A 661 -5.38 19.92 -3.23
CA GLU A 661 -5.14 21.36 -3.22
C GLU A 661 -5.76 21.97 -1.97
N PHE A 662 -5.11 23.00 -1.42
CA PHE A 662 -5.55 23.67 -0.21
C PHE A 662 -5.63 25.18 -0.46
N LYS A 663 -6.55 25.86 0.22
CA LYS A 663 -6.60 27.33 0.14
C LYS A 663 -5.30 27.95 0.64
N MET A 664 -4.79 27.44 1.78
CA MET A 664 -3.56 27.89 2.36
C MET A 664 -2.60 26.72 2.58
N VAL A 665 -1.34 26.90 2.15
CA VAL A 665 -0.25 25.97 2.43
C VAL A 665 0.80 26.66 3.29
N ILE A 666 1.26 25.96 4.33
CA ILE A 666 2.38 26.38 5.17
C ILE A 666 3.49 25.35 5.00
N MET A 667 4.67 25.82 4.62
CA MET A 667 5.81 24.98 4.28
C MET A 667 7.00 25.30 5.20
N PRO A 668 7.24 24.52 6.27
CA PRO A 668 8.46 24.65 7.05
C PRO A 668 9.67 24.23 6.20
N MET A 669 10.74 25.01 6.27
CA MET A 669 11.96 24.83 5.51
C MET A 669 13.16 24.77 6.46
N SER A 670 13.67 23.57 6.73
CA SER A 670 14.77 23.33 7.68
C SER A 670 16.02 22.84 6.96
N SER A 671 17.17 23.25 7.42
CA SER A 671 18.46 22.71 6.97
C SER A 671 18.61 21.22 7.29
N THR A 672 17.87 20.70 8.28
CA THR A 672 17.84 19.27 8.60
C THR A 672 17.18 18.42 7.50
N TYR A 673 16.40 19.03 6.64
CA TYR A 673 15.74 18.38 5.50
C TYR A 673 16.64 18.19 4.28
N LYS A 674 17.89 18.66 4.29
CA LYS A 674 18.77 18.78 3.11
C LYS A 674 18.78 17.53 2.21
N ARG A 675 18.76 16.32 2.79
CA ARG A 675 18.73 15.06 2.02
C ARG A 675 17.42 14.82 1.25
N MET A 676 16.35 15.47 1.69
CA MET A 676 14.99 15.30 1.12
C MET A 676 14.59 16.49 0.24
N LEU A 677 15.39 17.59 0.24
CA LEU A 677 15.07 18.78 -0.52
C LEU A 677 15.60 18.66 -1.95
N TYR A 678 14.69 18.68 -2.91
CA TYR A 678 14.99 18.75 -4.34
C TYR A 678 13.88 19.49 -5.08
N ASN A 679 14.17 19.93 -6.30
CA ASN A 679 13.38 20.84 -7.09
C ASN A 679 11.90 20.42 -7.19
N LYS A 680 11.62 19.22 -7.68
CA LYS A 680 10.25 18.72 -7.89
C LYS A 680 9.43 18.62 -6.60
N LEU A 681 10.07 18.34 -5.45
CA LEU A 681 9.38 18.30 -4.17
C LEU A 681 8.91 19.71 -3.78
N ILE A 682 9.79 20.72 -3.91
CA ILE A 682 9.45 22.11 -3.61
C ILE A 682 8.37 22.60 -4.59
N TYR A 683 8.54 22.37 -5.89
CA TYR A 683 7.55 22.69 -6.90
C TYR A 683 6.18 22.09 -6.59
N THR A 684 6.15 20.79 -6.26
CA THR A 684 4.90 20.09 -5.91
C THR A 684 4.26 20.71 -4.67
N ALA A 685 5.03 21.04 -3.63
CA ALA A 685 4.48 21.65 -2.42
C ALA A 685 3.89 23.05 -2.68
N ILE A 686 4.60 23.92 -3.41
CA ILE A 686 4.15 25.26 -3.79
C ILE A 686 2.85 25.17 -4.58
N THR A 687 2.78 24.26 -5.54
CA THR A 687 1.62 24.08 -6.43
C THR A 687 0.38 23.51 -5.76
N ARG A 688 0.46 23.10 -4.49
CA ARG A 688 -0.72 22.72 -3.68
C ARG A 688 -1.49 23.93 -3.14
N ALA A 689 -0.87 25.13 -3.09
CA ALA A 689 -1.54 26.34 -2.62
C ALA A 689 -2.47 26.92 -3.69
N LYS A 690 -3.69 27.31 -3.26
CA LYS A 690 -4.68 27.98 -4.12
C LYS A 690 -4.71 29.50 -3.94
N GLU A 691 -4.71 29.94 -2.69
CA GLU A 691 -4.96 31.34 -2.31
C GLU A 691 -3.78 31.92 -1.51
N LYS A 692 -3.08 31.08 -0.73
CA LYS A 692 -2.02 31.55 0.17
C LYS A 692 -0.91 30.52 0.33
N LEU A 693 0.32 30.96 0.17
CA LEU A 693 1.53 30.18 0.47
C LEU A 693 2.39 30.90 1.49
N ILE A 694 2.76 30.20 2.57
CA ILE A 694 3.71 30.73 3.55
C ILE A 694 4.84 29.72 3.72
N ILE A 695 6.06 30.15 3.43
CA ILE A 695 7.29 29.38 3.65
C ILE A 695 7.97 29.92 4.91
N ILE A 696 8.42 29.04 5.80
CA ILE A 696 8.97 29.42 7.10
C ILE A 696 10.29 28.69 7.33
N GLY A 697 11.39 29.43 7.50
CA GLY A 697 12.66 28.81 7.90
C GLY A 697 13.88 29.27 7.13
N ASP A 698 14.80 28.33 6.85
CA ASP A 698 16.13 28.60 6.31
C ASP A 698 16.09 28.88 4.81
N THR A 699 16.47 30.11 4.45
CA THR A 699 16.56 30.56 3.04
C THR A 699 17.59 29.76 2.24
N LYS A 700 18.72 29.38 2.86
CA LYS A 700 19.76 28.58 2.19
C LYS A 700 19.27 27.16 1.89
N ALA A 701 18.48 26.57 2.79
CA ALA A 701 17.87 25.28 2.58
C ALA A 701 16.85 25.33 1.42
N PHE A 702 16.06 26.40 1.33
CA PHE A 702 15.12 26.59 0.22
C PHE A 702 15.84 26.71 -1.13
N ILE A 703 16.83 27.62 -1.24
CA ILE A 703 17.62 27.83 -2.46
C ILE A 703 18.35 26.53 -2.86
N TYR A 704 18.92 25.82 -1.87
CA TYR A 704 19.55 24.52 -2.12
C TYR A 704 18.57 23.52 -2.74
N GLY A 705 17.38 23.39 -2.16
CA GLY A 705 16.38 22.48 -2.65
C GLY A 705 15.88 22.83 -4.05
N VAL A 706 15.71 24.11 -4.37
CA VAL A 706 15.35 24.57 -5.72
C VAL A 706 16.40 24.21 -6.76
N LYS A 707 17.68 24.35 -6.42
CA LYS A 707 18.80 24.04 -7.34
C LYS A 707 19.15 22.55 -7.40
N ASN A 708 18.68 21.73 -6.45
CA ASN A 708 19.01 20.32 -6.38
C ASN A 708 18.15 19.51 -7.35
N ASP A 709 18.78 18.90 -8.35
CA ASP A 709 18.17 18.03 -9.37
C ASP A 709 18.55 16.55 -9.26
N ASN A 710 19.32 16.18 -8.21
CA ASN A 710 19.92 14.85 -8.06
C ASN A 710 18.93 13.67 -8.04
N VAL A 711 17.64 13.92 -7.95
CA VAL A 711 16.56 12.89 -7.92
C VAL A 711 15.80 12.83 -9.25
N GLU A 712 16.14 13.65 -10.24
CA GLU A 712 15.33 13.83 -11.45
C GLU A 712 15.66 12.86 -12.59
N ASN A 713 16.81 12.22 -12.57
CA ASN A 713 17.27 11.37 -13.68
C ASN A 713 17.05 9.88 -13.36
N ARG A 714 15.81 9.44 -13.45
CA ARG A 714 15.48 8.01 -13.40
C ARG A 714 15.97 7.34 -14.68
N LYS A 715 16.60 6.20 -14.51
CA LYS A 715 17.02 5.33 -15.62
C LYS A 715 15.81 4.52 -16.10
N THR A 716 15.29 4.90 -17.27
CA THR A 716 14.13 4.29 -17.92
C THR A 716 14.42 4.10 -19.41
N SER A 717 13.73 3.17 -20.07
CA SER A 717 13.99 2.86 -21.48
C SER A 717 12.83 3.17 -22.42
N ILE A 718 11.66 3.59 -21.91
CA ILE A 718 10.46 3.83 -22.73
C ILE A 718 10.74 4.84 -23.86
N LYS A 719 11.40 5.97 -23.56
CA LYS A 719 11.78 6.97 -24.58
C LYS A 719 12.61 6.34 -25.70
N GLU A 720 13.72 5.69 -25.35
CA GLU A 720 14.62 5.05 -26.32
C GLU A 720 13.93 3.93 -27.11
N MET A 721 13.08 3.15 -26.46
CA MET A 721 12.31 2.09 -27.12
C MET A 721 11.29 2.67 -28.13
N LEU A 722 10.65 3.79 -27.83
CA LEU A 722 9.79 4.52 -28.77
C LEU A 722 10.58 5.04 -29.97
N GLU A 723 11.70 5.71 -29.73
CA GLU A 723 12.58 6.24 -30.78
C GLU A 723 13.06 5.13 -31.72
N ASN A 724 13.53 4.01 -31.16
CA ASN A 724 13.95 2.84 -31.93
C ASN A 724 12.82 2.25 -32.76
N LYS A 725 11.59 2.24 -32.24
CA LYS A 725 10.45 1.65 -32.94
C LYS A 725 10.02 2.50 -34.13
N TYR A 726 10.01 3.82 -33.99
CA TYR A 726 9.71 4.74 -35.09
C TYR A 726 10.83 4.80 -36.15
N ASN A 727 12.08 4.67 -35.74
CA ASN A 727 13.22 4.65 -36.68
C ASN A 727 13.29 3.37 -37.51
N ASN A 728 12.73 2.25 -37.03
CA ASN A 728 12.74 0.95 -37.70
C ASN A 728 11.45 0.62 -38.48
N SER A 729 10.47 1.54 -38.49
CA SER A 729 9.19 1.43 -39.21
C SER A 729 9.24 2.21 -40.49
#